data_99361a9f3083c1e1152d51076fb21258
#
_entry.id   99361a9f3083c1e1152d51076fb21258
#
_cell.length_a   1.000
_cell.length_b   1.000
_cell.length_c   1.000
_cell.angle_alpha   90.00
_cell.angle_beta   90.00
_cell.angle_gamma   90.00
#
_symmetry.space_group_name_H-M   'P 1'
#
loop_
_entity.id
_entity.type
_entity.pdbx_description
1 polymer ?
#
loop_
_entity_poly.entity_id
_entity_poly.type
_entity_poly.pdbx_seq_one_letter_code
_entity_poly.pdbx_strand_id
1 'polypeptide(L)'
;MIHDLRYALRILAKSPAFTAVAIISLALGIGANSAIFSLINVLLLRPIPVTEPERLASIFLTDQRNPGNLPLSHLNWKDLRAQNEVFTEVAGFTFAQVNWSSGTESEQIPLQVVSGNYFSVLGAQPTLGRAFLPEEDVSATPVAVVSHGFWERSLGSDPNIIGKTLTLNRTPFTVIGVASRTFTGTLLGGGPSAWVPMSMHNVVQPNFDWYEQRRGLFLFAFGRLKPGIGIEQASANLRTVFAQLEQAYPTDNKGRSAGAVSLLDARLNPQGGAGGAFVVQLSAVLMTVVGFVLLIACANVANLLLARASRRRREIAVRLALGAERIRLVRQLLTESVVLSAFGGILGVALAYWLLDALVASDLPLPIPVGDEVTIDSRVLFFTAALTVATGILFGLAPAIQASKPDVVPVLKNESVPAGTGRRGFAGLFSIRQALVIAQVALSVLALVAAGLFLRSLRVAQGMDAGFETRGVLVMNVNLGREGYTPERGQLFYEQAAERLKGLPGVKAATVAQNAPLAGGLLRSVFPEGLDTTTRDRILVQVNSIGADYFATLGIPLARGRDFTRADADGAPRVVVINETMANQFWPGEDAIGKRFKFFGDQEFTTVIGIAKNSKYNGVAEDPIPFIYQPIKQNYAPTAVLHVRAEGNAAGLAPAVRREVREIDPTLSVFNVRTLEEQVSQSLAPLRINVIMLGAFGILALLLASIGLYGVASYAVTQRTREIGVRMALGARRSSVLGLVLGRGIIVVAIGVAIGLTAAAALAPRVPANLLPNVNARDPMTFATTAILLVAVALIANYIPARRATRIDPLIALKGE
;
A
#
# COMPACT_ATOMS: atom_id res chain seq x y z
N MET A 1 8.05 44.78 -8.17
CA MET A 1 8.33 43.33 -8.08
C MET A 1 9.81 43.03 -8.19
N ILE A 2 10.56 43.41 -9.22
CA ILE A 2 12.00 43.10 -9.37
C ILE A 2 12.85 43.68 -8.21
N HIS A 3 12.55 44.92 -7.78
CA HIS A 3 13.22 45.50 -6.59
C HIS A 3 12.93 44.75 -5.31
N ASP A 4 11.69 44.29 -5.10
CA ASP A 4 11.30 43.50 -3.91
C ASP A 4 12.03 42.14 -3.90
N LEU A 5 12.16 41.50 -5.09
CA LEU A 5 12.89 40.24 -5.25
C LEU A 5 14.39 40.38 -4.93
N ARG A 6 15.06 41.41 -5.52
CA ARG A 6 16.48 41.69 -5.22
C ARG A 6 16.71 42.00 -3.76
N TYR A 7 15.80 42.74 -3.13
CA TYR A 7 15.86 43.06 -1.71
C TYR A 7 15.69 41.78 -0.85
N ALA A 8 14.71 40.90 -1.16
CA ALA A 8 14.50 39.62 -0.49
C ALA A 8 15.77 38.76 -0.54
N LEU A 9 16.39 38.61 -1.71
CA LEU A 9 17.60 37.82 -1.87
C LEU A 9 18.78 38.36 -1.05
N ARG A 10 18.99 39.68 -1.04
CA ARG A 10 20.07 40.34 -0.23
C ARG A 10 19.87 40.15 1.26
N ILE A 11 18.62 40.23 1.73
CA ILE A 11 18.31 40.06 3.15
C ILE A 11 18.45 38.59 3.58
N LEU A 12 18.08 37.65 2.76
CA LEU A 12 18.25 36.21 3.01
C LEU A 12 19.73 35.85 3.05
N ALA A 13 20.54 36.40 2.17
CA ALA A 13 22.00 36.20 2.17
C ALA A 13 22.68 36.76 3.43
N LYS A 14 22.16 37.85 4.02
CA LYS A 14 22.71 38.46 5.28
C LYS A 14 22.39 37.66 6.54
N SER A 15 21.52 36.63 6.46
CA SER A 15 21.15 35.79 7.60
C SER A 15 21.19 34.30 7.25
N PRO A 16 22.38 33.72 6.98
CA PRO A 16 22.51 32.40 6.39
C PRO A 16 21.93 31.27 7.27
N ALA A 17 22.14 31.29 8.56
CA ALA A 17 21.63 30.30 9.49
C ALA A 17 20.08 30.26 9.52
N PHE A 18 19.42 31.43 9.55
CA PHE A 18 17.97 31.53 9.47
C PHE A 18 17.46 30.97 8.13
N THR A 19 18.06 31.40 7.03
CA THR A 19 17.69 31.03 5.69
C THR A 19 17.84 29.52 5.49
N ALA A 20 18.96 28.92 5.93
CA ALA A 20 19.20 27.49 5.86
C ALA A 20 18.14 26.67 6.63
N VAL A 21 17.87 27.03 7.89
CA VAL A 21 16.86 26.33 8.71
C VAL A 21 15.46 26.44 8.09
N ALA A 22 15.08 27.61 7.57
CA ALA A 22 13.79 27.80 6.94
C ALA A 22 13.67 27.00 5.63
N ILE A 23 14.70 27.05 4.77
CA ILE A 23 14.72 26.31 3.50
C ILE A 23 14.72 24.79 3.75
N ILE A 24 15.54 24.28 4.67
CA ILE A 24 15.58 22.85 5.02
C ILE A 24 14.23 22.40 5.57
N SER A 25 13.61 23.17 6.48
CA SER A 25 12.28 22.83 7.01
C SER A 25 11.22 22.74 5.91
N LEU A 26 11.20 23.70 4.98
CA LEU A 26 10.28 23.70 3.84
C LEU A 26 10.58 22.56 2.86
N ALA A 27 11.86 22.34 2.55
CA ALA A 27 12.28 21.26 1.66
C ALA A 27 11.86 19.88 2.17
N LEU A 28 12.02 19.62 3.47
CA LEU A 28 11.57 18.39 4.12
C LEU A 28 10.03 18.24 4.05
N GLY A 29 9.29 19.31 4.37
CA GLY A 29 7.83 19.28 4.33
C GLY A 29 7.28 19.14 2.90
N ILE A 30 7.75 19.96 1.97
CA ILE A 30 7.31 19.93 0.56
C ILE A 30 7.79 18.65 -0.13
N GLY A 31 9.05 18.24 0.08
CA GLY A 31 9.62 17.06 -0.54
C GLY A 31 8.93 15.76 -0.12
N ALA A 32 8.65 15.60 1.18
CA ALA A 32 7.88 14.45 1.67
C ALA A 32 6.47 14.40 1.05
N ASN A 33 5.76 15.54 0.97
CA ASN A 33 4.46 15.60 0.32
C ASN A 33 4.53 15.28 -1.17
N SER A 34 5.55 15.79 -1.87
CA SER A 34 5.74 15.52 -3.31
C SER A 34 6.08 14.06 -3.59
N ALA A 35 6.89 13.42 -2.74
CA ALA A 35 7.20 11.99 -2.87
C ALA A 35 5.95 11.12 -2.68
N ILE A 36 5.16 11.36 -1.63
CA ILE A 36 3.90 10.62 -1.41
C ILE A 36 2.88 10.92 -2.51
N PHE A 37 2.77 12.18 -2.94
CA PHE A 37 1.89 12.52 -4.06
C PHE A 37 2.32 11.83 -5.35
N SER A 38 3.63 11.64 -5.60
CA SER A 38 4.11 10.88 -6.77
C SER A 38 3.64 9.42 -6.74
N LEU A 39 3.72 8.77 -5.57
CA LEU A 39 3.19 7.41 -5.42
C LEU A 39 1.68 7.36 -5.65
N ILE A 40 0.93 8.28 -5.06
CA ILE A 40 -0.52 8.37 -5.22
C ILE A 40 -0.89 8.71 -6.67
N ASN A 41 -0.13 9.57 -7.32
CA ASN A 41 -0.36 9.93 -8.73
C ASN A 41 -0.26 8.69 -9.63
N VAL A 42 0.76 7.87 -9.47
CA VAL A 42 0.91 6.62 -10.24
C VAL A 42 -0.22 5.65 -9.93
N LEU A 43 -0.62 5.53 -8.67
CA LEU A 43 -1.64 4.58 -8.23
C LEU A 43 -3.07 5.01 -8.59
N LEU A 44 -3.40 6.28 -8.34
CA LEU A 44 -4.80 6.75 -8.35
C LEU A 44 -5.11 7.73 -9.48
N LEU A 45 -4.14 8.57 -9.91
CA LEU A 45 -4.45 9.74 -10.73
C LEU A 45 -3.90 9.64 -12.16
N ARG A 46 -2.85 8.85 -12.38
CA ARG A 46 -2.24 8.73 -13.70
C ARG A 46 -3.18 7.97 -14.64
N PRO A 47 -3.63 8.57 -15.74
CA PRO A 47 -4.46 7.87 -16.71
C PRO A 47 -3.69 6.70 -17.32
N ILE A 48 -4.42 5.64 -17.64
CA ILE A 48 -3.88 4.56 -18.46
C ILE A 48 -3.49 5.18 -19.82
N PRO A 49 -2.30 4.85 -20.38
CA PRO A 49 -1.84 5.42 -21.66
C PRO A 49 -2.57 4.77 -22.84
N VAL A 50 -3.85 5.05 -22.94
CA VAL A 50 -4.79 4.53 -23.96
C VAL A 50 -5.57 5.67 -24.59
N THR A 51 -6.15 5.42 -25.75
CA THR A 51 -6.94 6.44 -26.46
C THR A 51 -8.30 6.64 -25.79
N GLU A 52 -8.69 7.89 -25.52
CA GLU A 52 -9.99 8.27 -24.89
C GLU A 52 -10.34 7.41 -23.65
N PRO A 53 -9.50 7.45 -22.60
CA PRO A 53 -9.66 6.58 -21.41
C PRO A 53 -11.01 6.77 -20.70
N GLU A 54 -11.63 7.93 -20.80
CA GLU A 54 -12.96 8.26 -20.26
C GLU A 54 -14.10 7.46 -20.90
N ARG A 55 -13.87 6.94 -22.11
CA ARG A 55 -14.84 6.09 -22.82
C ARG A 55 -14.60 4.59 -22.58
N LEU A 56 -13.61 4.24 -21.80
CA LEU A 56 -13.34 2.85 -21.45
C LEU A 56 -14.02 2.49 -20.13
N ALA A 57 -14.84 1.46 -20.16
CA ALA A 57 -15.54 0.95 -19.00
C ALA A 57 -15.18 -0.53 -18.75
N SER A 58 -14.82 -0.86 -17.52
CA SER A 58 -14.70 -2.24 -17.06
C SER A 58 -16.08 -2.82 -16.79
N ILE A 59 -16.29 -4.04 -17.24
CA ILE A 59 -17.53 -4.77 -17.11
C ILE A 59 -17.33 -5.84 -16.02
N PHE A 60 -18.23 -5.90 -15.06
CA PHE A 60 -18.19 -6.85 -13.96
C PHE A 60 -19.53 -7.54 -13.78
N LEU A 61 -19.48 -8.70 -13.20
CA LEU A 61 -20.65 -9.45 -12.79
C LEU A 61 -20.96 -9.18 -11.32
N THR A 62 -22.23 -9.09 -10.98
CA THR A 62 -22.71 -9.12 -9.58
C THR A 62 -23.52 -10.39 -9.36
N ASP A 63 -23.38 -11.00 -8.19
CA ASP A 63 -24.15 -12.18 -7.80
C ASP A 63 -24.77 -11.90 -6.42
N GLN A 64 -26.09 -12.04 -6.29
CA GLN A 64 -26.80 -11.79 -5.01
C GLN A 64 -26.25 -12.62 -3.85
N ARG A 65 -25.56 -13.72 -4.15
CA ARG A 65 -24.99 -14.66 -3.19
C ARG A 65 -23.54 -14.33 -2.80
N ASN A 66 -22.86 -13.51 -3.60
CA ASN A 66 -21.48 -13.12 -3.35
C ASN A 66 -21.35 -11.62 -3.65
N PRO A 67 -21.50 -10.75 -2.63
CA PRO A 67 -21.44 -9.31 -2.82
C PRO A 67 -20.04 -8.88 -3.29
N GLY A 68 -20.01 -8.07 -4.34
CA GLY A 68 -18.79 -7.53 -4.95
C GLY A 68 -18.83 -7.57 -6.47
N ASN A 69 -17.82 -7.01 -7.09
CA ASN A 69 -17.62 -7.08 -8.53
C ASN A 69 -16.85 -8.38 -8.86
N LEU A 70 -17.41 -9.23 -9.65
CA LEU A 70 -16.84 -10.52 -10.03
C LEU A 70 -16.40 -10.49 -11.50
N PRO A 71 -15.38 -11.28 -11.89
CA PRO A 71 -15.08 -11.54 -13.29
C PRO A 71 -16.26 -12.19 -14.00
N LEU A 72 -16.28 -12.16 -15.32
CA LEU A 72 -17.25 -12.88 -16.14
C LEU A 72 -16.79 -14.32 -16.40
N SER A 73 -17.70 -15.19 -16.81
CA SER A 73 -17.33 -16.40 -17.51
C SER A 73 -17.09 -16.12 -19.00
N HIS A 74 -16.28 -16.93 -19.65
CA HIS A 74 -16.00 -16.78 -21.07
C HIS A 74 -17.28 -16.89 -21.92
N LEU A 75 -18.19 -17.80 -21.58
CA LEU A 75 -19.45 -17.96 -22.31
C LEU A 75 -20.38 -16.76 -22.13
N ASN A 76 -20.51 -16.22 -20.91
CA ASN A 76 -21.30 -14.99 -20.69
C ASN A 76 -20.69 -13.78 -21.38
N TRP A 77 -19.36 -13.69 -21.46
CA TRP A 77 -18.67 -12.64 -22.20
C TRP A 77 -18.92 -12.74 -23.70
N LYS A 78 -18.92 -13.95 -24.30
CA LYS A 78 -19.29 -14.16 -25.72
C LYS A 78 -20.71 -13.68 -26.01
N ASP A 79 -21.67 -14.09 -25.18
CA ASP A 79 -23.07 -13.69 -25.34
C ASP A 79 -23.25 -12.19 -25.19
N LEU A 80 -22.61 -11.57 -24.19
CA LEU A 80 -22.61 -10.12 -23.99
C LEU A 80 -22.02 -9.38 -25.19
N ARG A 81 -20.90 -9.87 -25.74
CA ARG A 81 -20.26 -9.28 -26.92
C ARG A 81 -21.17 -9.32 -28.15
N ALA A 82 -21.96 -10.40 -28.30
CA ALA A 82 -22.90 -10.56 -29.39
C ALA A 82 -24.16 -9.68 -29.25
N GLN A 83 -24.63 -9.45 -28.01
CA GLN A 83 -25.88 -8.74 -27.70
C GLN A 83 -25.70 -7.28 -27.28
N ASN A 84 -24.46 -6.78 -27.28
CA ASN A 84 -24.15 -5.43 -26.79
C ASN A 84 -24.62 -4.35 -27.77
N GLU A 85 -25.27 -3.32 -27.24
CA GLU A 85 -25.72 -2.15 -28.00
C GLU A 85 -25.00 -0.84 -27.62
N VAL A 86 -24.32 -0.81 -26.48
CA VAL A 86 -23.77 0.40 -25.86
C VAL A 86 -22.26 0.54 -26.03
N PHE A 87 -21.56 -0.56 -26.30
CA PHE A 87 -20.12 -0.53 -26.58
C PHE A 87 -19.85 -0.61 -28.07
N THR A 88 -18.81 0.06 -28.53
CA THR A 88 -18.30 -0.10 -29.90
C THR A 88 -17.73 -1.51 -30.07
N GLU A 89 -16.90 -1.91 -29.10
CA GLU A 89 -16.32 -3.23 -29.01
C GLU A 89 -16.12 -3.61 -27.53
N VAL A 90 -16.11 -4.91 -27.25
CA VAL A 90 -15.84 -5.47 -25.92
C VAL A 90 -14.65 -6.43 -26.03
N ALA A 91 -13.63 -6.19 -25.20
CA ALA A 91 -12.45 -7.04 -25.06
C ALA A 91 -12.49 -7.82 -23.74
N GLY A 92 -11.82 -8.97 -23.72
CA GLY A 92 -11.64 -9.79 -22.54
C GLY A 92 -10.20 -10.19 -22.34
N PHE A 93 -9.80 -10.41 -21.08
CA PHE A 93 -8.48 -10.91 -20.75
C PHE A 93 -8.49 -11.74 -19.47
N THR A 94 -7.49 -12.59 -19.34
CA THR A 94 -7.20 -13.33 -18.11
C THR A 94 -5.70 -13.44 -17.90
N PHE A 95 -5.30 -13.85 -16.69
CA PHE A 95 -3.89 -14.02 -16.33
C PHE A 95 -3.46 -15.47 -16.52
N ALA A 96 -2.24 -15.64 -16.98
CA ALA A 96 -1.56 -16.91 -17.03
C ALA A 96 -0.11 -16.75 -16.53
N GLN A 97 0.45 -17.83 -16.04
CA GLN A 97 1.88 -17.94 -15.78
C GLN A 97 2.40 -19.03 -16.71
N VAL A 98 3.46 -18.77 -17.47
CA VAL A 98 4.02 -19.73 -18.41
C VAL A 98 5.51 -19.92 -18.18
N ASN A 99 6.01 -21.08 -18.56
CA ASN A 99 7.45 -21.32 -18.58
C ASN A 99 8.02 -20.76 -19.88
N TRP A 100 8.86 -19.75 -19.79
CA TRP A 100 9.66 -19.25 -20.89
C TRP A 100 11.02 -19.91 -20.90
N SER A 101 11.42 -20.48 -22.03
CA SER A 101 12.73 -21.09 -22.21
C SER A 101 13.67 -20.13 -22.95
N SER A 102 14.80 -19.80 -22.33
CA SER A 102 15.89 -19.03 -22.91
C SER A 102 16.97 -19.90 -23.53
N GLY A 103 16.71 -21.19 -23.72
CA GLY A 103 17.62 -22.20 -24.26
C GLY A 103 18.16 -23.14 -23.18
N THR A 104 18.93 -22.66 -22.22
CA THR A 104 19.52 -23.48 -21.14
C THR A 104 18.73 -23.41 -19.83
N GLU A 105 17.98 -22.34 -19.63
CA GLU A 105 17.21 -22.10 -18.42
C GLU A 105 15.72 -21.90 -18.76
N SER A 106 14.86 -22.32 -17.86
CA SER A 106 13.42 -22.09 -17.93
C SER A 106 13.01 -21.21 -16.77
N GLU A 107 12.41 -20.05 -17.09
CA GLU A 107 11.91 -19.07 -16.13
C GLU A 107 10.39 -18.98 -16.23
N GLN A 108 9.72 -18.80 -15.10
CA GLN A 108 8.29 -18.54 -15.08
C GLN A 108 8.02 -17.05 -15.25
N ILE A 109 7.29 -16.69 -16.30
CA ILE A 109 6.90 -15.32 -16.59
C ILE A 109 5.38 -15.11 -16.54
N PRO A 110 4.92 -13.94 -16.05
CA PRO A 110 3.51 -13.56 -16.08
C PRO A 110 3.08 -13.22 -17.51
N LEU A 111 1.88 -13.66 -17.88
CA LEU A 111 1.30 -13.51 -19.20
C LEU A 111 -0.15 -13.07 -19.11
N GLN A 112 -0.63 -12.31 -20.08
CA GLN A 112 -2.08 -12.11 -20.28
C GLN A 112 -2.55 -12.80 -21.52
N VAL A 113 -3.63 -13.58 -21.38
CA VAL A 113 -4.38 -14.19 -22.47
C VAL A 113 -5.51 -13.24 -22.81
N VAL A 114 -5.53 -12.67 -24.01
CA VAL A 114 -6.38 -11.56 -24.41
C VAL A 114 -7.19 -11.86 -25.65
N SER A 115 -8.38 -11.27 -25.79
CA SER A 115 -9.12 -11.31 -27.05
C SER A 115 -8.37 -10.56 -28.16
N GLY A 116 -8.50 -10.98 -29.42
CA GLY A 116 -7.76 -10.42 -30.56
C GLY A 116 -7.93 -8.90 -30.73
N ASN A 117 -9.03 -8.35 -30.25
CA ASN A 117 -9.32 -6.91 -30.29
C ASN A 117 -8.83 -6.12 -29.06
N TYR A 118 -8.06 -6.76 -28.15
CA TYR A 118 -7.62 -6.14 -26.88
C TYR A 118 -6.90 -4.80 -27.09
N PHE A 119 -5.89 -4.77 -27.96
CA PHE A 119 -5.12 -3.56 -28.25
C PHE A 119 -5.92 -2.51 -29.03
N SER A 120 -6.79 -2.93 -29.95
CA SER A 120 -7.63 -2.00 -30.72
C SER A 120 -8.68 -1.31 -29.86
N VAL A 121 -9.33 -2.03 -28.94
CA VAL A 121 -10.27 -1.45 -27.98
C VAL A 121 -9.61 -0.44 -27.06
N LEU A 122 -8.38 -0.69 -26.63
CA LEU A 122 -7.59 0.24 -25.82
C LEU A 122 -7.04 1.41 -26.64
N GLY A 123 -6.89 1.24 -27.95
CA GLY A 123 -6.17 2.20 -28.80
C GLY A 123 -4.67 2.23 -28.47
N ALA A 124 -4.14 1.14 -27.91
CA ALA A 124 -2.74 0.99 -27.55
C ALA A 124 -1.96 0.42 -28.72
N GLN A 125 -1.02 1.20 -29.28
CA GLN A 125 -0.18 0.75 -30.41
C GLN A 125 1.17 0.24 -29.92
N PRO A 126 1.66 -0.92 -30.43
CA PRO A 126 3.02 -1.35 -30.21
C PRO A 126 4.04 -0.35 -30.76
N THR A 127 5.19 -0.21 -30.10
CA THR A 127 6.29 0.66 -30.56
C THR A 127 7.06 0.02 -31.72
N LEU A 128 7.17 -1.31 -31.72
CA LEU A 128 7.74 -2.09 -32.82
C LEU A 128 6.73 -3.14 -33.26
N GLY A 129 6.65 -3.40 -34.57
CA GLY A 129 5.76 -4.40 -35.12
C GLY A 129 4.29 -3.97 -35.12
N ARG A 130 3.38 -4.91 -34.78
CA ARG A 130 1.93 -4.73 -34.83
C ARG A 130 1.21 -5.38 -33.63
N ALA A 131 -0.04 -5.02 -33.44
CA ALA A 131 -0.98 -5.69 -32.55
C ALA A 131 -1.57 -6.98 -33.20
N PHE A 132 -2.41 -7.69 -32.46
CA PHE A 132 -3.13 -8.86 -32.97
C PHE A 132 -4.12 -8.49 -34.07
N LEU A 133 -4.29 -9.42 -35.02
CA LEU A 133 -5.34 -9.37 -36.03
C LEU A 133 -6.52 -10.22 -35.58
N PRO A 134 -7.77 -9.90 -35.98
CA PRO A 134 -8.95 -10.70 -35.61
C PRO A 134 -8.85 -12.17 -36.02
N GLU A 135 -8.20 -12.45 -37.15
CA GLU A 135 -8.02 -13.80 -37.68
C GLU A 135 -7.12 -14.67 -36.78
N GLU A 136 -6.13 -14.05 -36.10
CA GLU A 136 -5.20 -14.75 -35.21
C GLU A 136 -5.87 -15.26 -33.94
N ASP A 137 -6.98 -14.60 -33.51
CA ASP A 137 -7.81 -15.08 -32.39
C ASP A 137 -8.75 -16.22 -32.78
N VAL A 138 -9.09 -16.35 -34.06
CA VAL A 138 -9.94 -17.43 -34.58
C VAL A 138 -9.12 -18.66 -34.98
N SER A 139 -7.97 -18.44 -35.63
CA SER A 139 -7.13 -19.50 -36.20
C SER A 139 -6.17 -20.13 -35.19
N ALA A 140 -6.19 -19.72 -33.90
CA ALA A 140 -5.27 -20.18 -32.87
C ALA A 140 -3.78 -20.05 -33.29
N THR A 141 -3.43 -18.92 -33.88
CA THR A 141 -2.07 -18.64 -34.37
C THR A 141 -1.14 -18.34 -33.16
N PRO A 142 0.00 -19.05 -33.03
CA PRO A 142 0.92 -18.84 -31.91
C PRO A 142 1.77 -17.58 -32.13
N VAL A 143 1.19 -16.43 -31.79
CA VAL A 143 1.83 -15.12 -31.85
C VAL A 143 1.83 -14.46 -30.47
N ALA A 144 2.81 -13.57 -30.23
CA ALA A 144 2.94 -12.85 -28.98
C ALA A 144 3.32 -11.39 -29.21
N VAL A 145 2.71 -10.49 -28.41
CA VAL A 145 3.19 -9.12 -28.21
C VAL A 145 3.93 -9.09 -26.88
N VAL A 146 5.20 -8.68 -26.87
CA VAL A 146 6.00 -8.62 -25.65
C VAL A 146 5.94 -7.25 -24.99
N SER A 147 6.05 -7.18 -23.68
CA SER A 147 6.13 -5.89 -22.98
C SER A 147 7.51 -5.25 -23.21
N HIS A 148 7.56 -3.92 -23.16
CA HIS A 148 8.82 -3.19 -23.30
C HIS A 148 9.84 -3.60 -22.23
N GLY A 149 9.41 -3.74 -20.98
CA GLY A 149 10.29 -4.12 -19.89
C GLY A 149 10.85 -5.55 -20.03
N PHE A 150 10.09 -6.50 -20.54
CA PHE A 150 10.56 -7.86 -20.80
C PHE A 150 11.52 -7.87 -22.01
N TRP A 151 11.21 -7.12 -23.06
CA TRP A 151 12.09 -6.93 -24.22
C TRP A 151 13.45 -6.33 -23.81
N GLU A 152 13.45 -5.33 -22.92
CA GLU A 152 14.67 -4.66 -22.46
C GLU A 152 15.51 -5.55 -21.54
N ARG A 153 14.90 -6.15 -20.50
CA ARG A 153 15.64 -6.91 -19.48
C ARG A 153 16.02 -8.33 -19.90
N SER A 154 15.11 -9.02 -20.59
CA SER A 154 15.25 -10.46 -20.84
C SER A 154 15.58 -10.80 -22.30
N LEU A 155 15.22 -9.92 -23.25
CA LEU A 155 15.44 -10.13 -24.69
C LEU A 155 16.52 -9.19 -25.26
N GLY A 156 17.28 -8.49 -24.40
CA GLY A 156 18.47 -7.71 -24.76
C GLY A 156 18.20 -6.48 -25.63
N SER A 157 16.98 -5.93 -25.62
CA SER A 157 16.60 -4.77 -26.47
C SER A 157 16.87 -4.97 -27.96
N ASP A 158 16.77 -6.20 -28.46
CA ASP A 158 17.06 -6.54 -29.83
C ASP A 158 16.10 -5.82 -30.81
N PRO A 159 16.56 -4.91 -31.66
CA PRO A 159 15.72 -4.19 -32.62
C PRO A 159 15.10 -5.10 -33.70
N ASN A 160 15.65 -6.28 -33.92
CA ASN A 160 15.19 -7.28 -34.89
C ASN A 160 14.38 -8.40 -34.22
N ILE A 161 13.70 -8.11 -33.09
CA ILE A 161 12.92 -9.10 -32.32
C ILE A 161 11.68 -9.58 -33.06
N ILE A 162 11.11 -8.75 -33.94
CA ILE A 162 9.91 -9.07 -34.70
C ILE A 162 10.19 -10.25 -35.64
N GLY A 163 9.32 -11.26 -35.61
CA GLY A 163 9.48 -12.51 -36.34
C GLY A 163 10.34 -13.58 -35.63
N LYS A 164 11.02 -13.25 -34.52
CA LYS A 164 11.75 -14.23 -33.72
C LYS A 164 10.81 -15.08 -32.86
N THR A 165 11.33 -16.24 -32.50
CA THR A 165 10.57 -17.23 -31.69
C THR A 165 10.75 -17.00 -30.20
N LEU A 166 9.63 -16.97 -29.48
CA LEU A 166 9.55 -17.01 -28.03
C LEU A 166 8.93 -18.35 -27.62
N THR A 167 9.71 -19.21 -26.97
CA THR A 167 9.21 -20.55 -26.56
C THR A 167 8.48 -20.45 -25.23
N LEU A 168 7.14 -20.63 -25.24
CA LEU A 168 6.26 -20.59 -24.07
C LEU A 168 5.63 -21.98 -23.89
N ASN A 169 5.78 -22.60 -22.71
CA ASN A 169 5.31 -23.97 -22.43
C ASN A 169 5.67 -24.95 -23.57
N ARG A 170 6.94 -24.94 -24.03
CA ARG A 170 7.47 -25.74 -25.16
C ARG A 170 6.87 -25.43 -26.54
N THR A 171 5.94 -24.52 -26.65
CA THR A 171 5.34 -24.11 -27.94
C THR A 171 6.05 -22.85 -28.45
N PRO A 172 6.47 -22.83 -29.71
CA PRO A 172 7.10 -21.66 -30.31
C PRO A 172 6.02 -20.62 -30.67
N PHE A 173 6.13 -19.41 -30.11
CA PHE A 173 5.32 -18.25 -30.46
C PHE A 173 6.17 -17.27 -31.26
N THR A 174 5.60 -16.69 -32.30
CA THR A 174 6.25 -15.63 -33.09
C THR A 174 6.01 -14.28 -32.44
N VAL A 175 7.07 -13.52 -32.14
CA VAL A 175 6.95 -12.16 -31.63
C VAL A 175 6.49 -11.25 -32.79
N ILE A 176 5.32 -10.64 -32.67
CA ILE A 176 4.74 -9.77 -33.69
C ILE A 176 4.78 -8.29 -33.33
N GLY A 177 5.00 -7.97 -32.05
CA GLY A 177 5.06 -6.59 -31.58
C GLY A 177 5.74 -6.44 -30.23
N VAL A 178 6.23 -5.23 -29.95
CA VAL A 178 6.73 -4.78 -28.66
C VAL A 178 5.82 -3.64 -28.19
N ALA A 179 5.19 -3.79 -27.03
CA ALA A 179 4.32 -2.76 -26.47
C ALA A 179 5.08 -1.48 -26.14
N SER A 180 4.39 -0.34 -26.08
CA SER A 180 5.05 0.93 -25.75
C SER A 180 5.56 0.89 -24.28
N ARG A 181 6.63 1.64 -24.01
CA ARG A 181 7.24 1.72 -22.66
C ARG A 181 6.25 2.17 -21.61
N THR A 182 5.30 2.99 -21.97
CA THR A 182 4.28 3.51 -21.06
C THR A 182 3.10 2.57 -20.85
N PHE A 183 2.94 1.53 -21.69
CA PHE A 183 1.82 0.62 -21.63
C PHE A 183 2.21 -0.67 -20.86
N THR A 184 1.75 -0.79 -19.65
CA THR A 184 1.98 -1.93 -18.74
C THR A 184 0.74 -2.80 -18.53
N GLY A 185 -0.29 -2.61 -19.39
CA GLY A 185 -1.58 -3.30 -19.27
C GLY A 185 -2.65 -2.44 -18.61
N THR A 186 -3.79 -3.07 -18.30
CA THR A 186 -4.99 -2.38 -17.77
C THR A 186 -5.08 -2.40 -16.25
N LEU A 187 -4.23 -3.17 -15.55
CA LEU A 187 -4.26 -3.31 -14.10
C LEU A 187 -3.03 -2.68 -13.42
N LEU A 188 -3.19 -2.30 -12.15
CA LEU A 188 -2.09 -1.91 -11.27
C LEU A 188 -1.35 -3.16 -10.78
N GLY A 189 -0.03 -3.06 -10.67
CA GLY A 189 0.72 -4.07 -9.94
C GLY A 189 1.61 -4.98 -10.79
N GLY A 190 2.14 -4.49 -11.89
CA GLY A 190 3.05 -5.19 -12.78
C GLY A 190 2.36 -5.67 -14.04
N GLY A 191 2.84 -5.17 -15.16
CA GLY A 191 2.39 -5.62 -16.47
C GLY A 191 2.84 -7.06 -16.75
N PRO A 192 2.17 -7.76 -17.66
CA PRO A 192 2.62 -9.06 -18.13
C PRO A 192 3.95 -8.91 -18.88
N SER A 193 4.72 -10.01 -18.93
CA SER A 193 5.90 -10.09 -19.81
C SER A 193 5.50 -10.14 -21.29
N ALA A 194 4.33 -10.74 -21.57
CA ALA A 194 3.77 -10.78 -22.93
C ALA A 194 2.25 -10.96 -22.91
N TRP A 195 1.64 -10.69 -24.06
CA TRP A 195 0.23 -10.95 -24.37
C TRP A 195 0.15 -12.01 -25.46
N VAL A 196 -0.82 -12.92 -25.38
CA VAL A 196 -1.11 -13.93 -26.38
C VAL A 196 -2.61 -13.99 -26.69
N PRO A 197 -3.05 -14.40 -27.90
CA PRO A 197 -4.45 -14.50 -28.25
C PRO A 197 -5.22 -15.51 -27.37
N MET A 198 -6.49 -15.24 -27.09
CA MET A 198 -7.36 -16.09 -26.26
C MET A 198 -7.56 -17.48 -26.88
N SER A 199 -7.50 -17.59 -28.19
CA SER A 199 -7.51 -18.87 -28.90
C SER A 199 -6.36 -19.83 -28.52
N MET A 200 -5.26 -19.29 -27.97
CA MET A 200 -4.10 -20.05 -27.50
C MET A 200 -4.21 -20.48 -26.02
N HIS A 201 -5.37 -20.29 -25.38
CA HIS A 201 -5.56 -20.61 -23.96
C HIS A 201 -5.17 -22.06 -23.60
N ASN A 202 -5.52 -23.05 -24.44
CA ASN A 202 -5.21 -24.44 -24.20
C ASN A 202 -3.69 -24.73 -24.17
N VAL A 203 -2.88 -23.90 -24.83
CA VAL A 203 -1.42 -24.03 -24.85
C VAL A 203 -0.80 -23.37 -23.60
N VAL A 204 -1.30 -22.19 -23.22
CA VAL A 204 -0.74 -21.41 -22.10
C VAL A 204 -1.35 -21.80 -20.76
N GLN A 205 -2.57 -22.35 -20.77
CA GLN A 205 -3.30 -22.83 -19.59
C GLN A 205 -3.88 -24.23 -19.84
N PRO A 206 -3.04 -25.25 -20.09
CA PRO A 206 -3.53 -26.60 -20.33
C PRO A 206 -4.33 -27.11 -19.11
N ASN A 207 -5.36 -27.88 -19.36
CA ASN A 207 -6.27 -28.41 -18.33
C ASN A 207 -7.06 -27.34 -17.54
N PHE A 208 -7.23 -26.14 -18.11
CA PHE A 208 -8.09 -25.09 -17.53
C PHE A 208 -9.47 -25.12 -18.20
N ASP A 209 -10.37 -25.97 -17.70
CA ASP A 209 -11.68 -26.26 -18.30
C ASP A 209 -12.72 -25.14 -18.16
N TRP A 210 -12.38 -24.05 -17.49
CA TRP A 210 -13.34 -22.98 -17.17
C TRP A 210 -13.83 -22.19 -18.39
N TYR A 211 -13.11 -22.27 -19.52
CA TYR A 211 -13.53 -21.62 -20.76
C TYR A 211 -14.87 -22.14 -21.27
N GLU A 212 -15.15 -23.44 -21.08
CA GLU A 212 -16.39 -24.09 -21.48
C GLU A 212 -17.47 -24.12 -20.36
N GLN A 213 -17.12 -23.54 -19.19
CA GLN A 213 -18.02 -23.52 -18.03
C GLN A 213 -18.62 -22.14 -17.82
N ARG A 214 -19.97 -22.03 -17.93
CA ARG A 214 -20.66 -20.74 -17.70
C ARG A 214 -20.59 -20.26 -16.25
N ARG A 215 -20.19 -21.10 -15.32
CA ARG A 215 -19.93 -20.76 -13.91
C ARG A 215 -18.47 -20.41 -13.61
N GLY A 216 -17.56 -20.67 -14.53
CA GLY A 216 -16.15 -20.33 -14.39
C GLY A 216 -15.95 -18.82 -14.48
N LEU A 217 -15.82 -18.16 -13.33
CA LEU A 217 -15.66 -16.70 -13.24
C LEU A 217 -14.16 -16.35 -13.18
N PHE A 218 -13.54 -16.04 -14.31
CA PHE A 218 -12.11 -15.78 -14.40
C PHE A 218 -11.72 -14.71 -15.42
N LEU A 219 -12.68 -14.32 -16.30
CA LEU A 219 -12.43 -13.41 -17.40
C LEU A 219 -12.74 -11.98 -17.00
N PHE A 220 -11.76 -11.12 -17.05
CA PHE A 220 -11.92 -9.68 -16.92
C PHE A 220 -12.32 -9.10 -18.27
N ALA A 221 -13.31 -8.21 -18.27
CA ALA A 221 -13.81 -7.60 -19.50
C ALA A 221 -13.86 -6.08 -19.40
N PHE A 222 -13.64 -5.44 -20.52
CA PHE A 222 -13.83 -4.01 -20.67
C PHE A 222 -14.31 -3.68 -22.08
N GLY A 223 -14.95 -2.53 -22.24
CA GLY A 223 -15.45 -2.10 -23.54
C GLY A 223 -15.27 -0.62 -23.75
N ARG A 224 -15.24 -0.20 -25.02
CA ARG A 224 -15.25 1.20 -25.41
C ARG A 224 -16.69 1.65 -25.63
N LEU A 225 -17.17 2.60 -24.83
CA LEU A 225 -18.50 3.17 -24.93
C LEU A 225 -18.69 3.88 -26.29
N LYS A 226 -19.87 3.73 -26.89
CA LYS A 226 -20.25 4.52 -28.06
C LYS A 226 -20.31 6.01 -27.73
N PRO A 227 -20.10 6.93 -28.70
CA PRO A 227 -20.19 8.35 -28.43
C PRO A 227 -21.55 8.73 -27.81
N GLY A 228 -21.51 9.51 -26.72
CA GLY A 228 -22.69 9.96 -26.00
C GLY A 228 -23.30 8.98 -25.01
N ILE A 229 -22.78 7.76 -24.89
CA ILE A 229 -23.23 6.79 -23.89
C ILE A 229 -22.45 6.95 -22.59
N GLY A 230 -23.18 7.09 -21.47
CA GLY A 230 -22.59 7.14 -20.13
C GLY A 230 -22.52 5.76 -19.45
N ILE A 231 -21.72 5.67 -18.38
CA ILE A 231 -21.52 4.43 -17.62
C ILE A 231 -22.85 3.90 -17.01
N GLU A 232 -23.73 4.79 -16.56
CA GLU A 232 -25.03 4.42 -16.00
C GLU A 232 -25.93 3.76 -17.06
N GLN A 233 -25.95 4.31 -18.26
CA GLN A 233 -26.70 3.77 -19.40
C GLN A 233 -26.11 2.42 -19.83
N ALA A 234 -24.77 2.29 -19.86
CA ALA A 234 -24.10 1.03 -20.12
C ALA A 234 -24.46 -0.02 -19.06
N SER A 235 -24.45 0.35 -17.77
CA SER A 235 -24.86 -0.56 -16.69
C SER A 235 -26.33 -0.97 -16.79
N ALA A 236 -27.23 -0.09 -17.26
CA ALA A 236 -28.63 -0.44 -17.48
C ALA A 236 -28.78 -1.48 -18.62
N ASN A 237 -28.09 -1.28 -19.75
CA ASN A 237 -28.07 -2.26 -20.86
C ASN A 237 -27.50 -3.60 -20.42
N LEU A 238 -26.38 -3.60 -19.68
CA LEU A 238 -25.77 -4.83 -19.16
C LEU A 238 -26.74 -5.62 -18.26
N ARG A 239 -27.51 -4.94 -17.39
CA ARG A 239 -28.54 -5.58 -16.55
C ARG A 239 -29.62 -6.24 -17.42
N THR A 240 -30.04 -5.58 -18.51
CA THR A 240 -31.02 -6.16 -19.45
C THR A 240 -30.48 -7.42 -20.13
N VAL A 241 -29.25 -7.38 -20.65
CA VAL A 241 -28.59 -8.56 -21.25
C VAL A 241 -28.49 -9.70 -20.26
N PHE A 242 -28.09 -9.43 -19.00
CA PHE A 242 -27.97 -10.48 -17.98
C PHE A 242 -29.33 -11.03 -17.52
N ALA A 243 -30.40 -10.24 -17.54
CA ALA A 243 -31.76 -10.74 -17.31
C ALA A 243 -32.18 -11.72 -18.41
N GLN A 244 -31.83 -11.48 -19.68
CA GLN A 244 -32.05 -12.44 -20.78
C GLN A 244 -31.21 -13.70 -20.62
N LEU A 245 -29.91 -13.55 -20.19
CA LEU A 245 -29.03 -14.69 -19.91
C LEU A 245 -29.52 -15.53 -18.70
N GLU A 246 -30.16 -14.92 -17.71
CA GLU A 246 -30.79 -15.62 -16.59
C GLU A 246 -31.98 -16.47 -17.08
N GLN A 247 -32.79 -15.94 -18.00
CA GLN A 247 -33.89 -16.69 -18.59
C GLN A 247 -33.39 -17.81 -19.48
N ALA A 248 -32.37 -17.60 -20.31
CA ALA A 248 -31.82 -18.60 -21.22
C ALA A 248 -31.03 -19.70 -20.47
N TYR A 249 -30.36 -19.37 -19.38
CA TYR A 249 -29.50 -20.27 -18.61
C TYR A 249 -29.78 -20.17 -17.11
N PRO A 250 -30.97 -20.51 -16.63
CA PRO A 250 -31.40 -20.29 -15.25
C PRO A 250 -30.56 -21.07 -14.22
N THR A 251 -30.06 -22.25 -14.62
CA THR A 251 -29.17 -23.04 -13.73
C THR A 251 -27.89 -22.30 -13.38
N ASP A 252 -27.31 -21.55 -14.33
CA ASP A 252 -25.99 -20.95 -14.18
C ASP A 252 -26.03 -19.46 -13.77
N ASN A 253 -27.04 -18.72 -14.26
CA ASN A 253 -27.10 -17.27 -14.12
C ASN A 253 -28.15 -16.76 -13.14
N LYS A 254 -28.91 -17.62 -12.45
CA LYS A 254 -29.94 -17.21 -11.49
C LYS A 254 -29.35 -16.29 -10.41
N GLY A 255 -29.92 -15.11 -10.25
CA GLY A 255 -29.51 -14.09 -9.28
C GLY A 255 -28.21 -13.36 -9.64
N ARG A 256 -27.76 -13.50 -10.89
CA ARG A 256 -26.61 -12.77 -11.44
C ARG A 256 -27.07 -11.56 -12.26
N SER A 257 -26.29 -10.51 -12.20
CA SER A 257 -26.46 -9.31 -13.01
C SER A 257 -25.10 -8.78 -13.44
N ALA A 258 -25.04 -7.71 -14.23
CA ALA A 258 -23.78 -7.07 -14.57
C ALA A 258 -23.89 -5.55 -14.48
N GLY A 259 -22.73 -4.93 -14.35
CA GLY A 259 -22.59 -3.49 -14.33
C GLY A 259 -21.28 -3.04 -14.98
N ALA A 260 -21.12 -1.75 -15.12
CA ALA A 260 -19.92 -1.12 -15.63
C ALA A 260 -19.43 -0.03 -14.66
N VAL A 261 -18.12 0.12 -14.58
CA VAL A 261 -17.44 1.25 -13.92
C VAL A 261 -16.37 1.79 -14.84
N SER A 262 -15.87 3.02 -14.59
CA SER A 262 -14.75 3.50 -15.37
C SER A 262 -13.56 2.55 -15.31
N LEU A 263 -12.79 2.43 -16.36
CA LEU A 263 -11.61 1.57 -16.37
C LEU A 263 -10.58 2.04 -15.31
N LEU A 264 -10.55 3.34 -15.01
CA LEU A 264 -9.71 3.91 -13.97
C LEU A 264 -10.14 3.43 -12.57
N ASP A 265 -11.43 3.39 -12.27
CA ASP A 265 -11.96 2.89 -11.00
C ASP A 265 -11.75 1.38 -10.86
N ALA A 266 -11.93 0.63 -11.95
CA ALA A 266 -11.68 -0.80 -12.01
C ALA A 266 -10.21 -1.17 -11.79
N ARG A 267 -9.28 -0.30 -12.20
CA ARG A 267 -7.83 -0.47 -11.99
C ARG A 267 -7.47 -0.60 -10.51
N LEU A 268 -8.20 0.11 -9.65
CA LEU A 268 -8.02 0.06 -8.20
C LEU A 268 -8.65 -1.17 -7.56
N ASN A 269 -9.66 -1.72 -8.18
CA ASN A 269 -10.44 -2.83 -7.62
C ASN A 269 -10.96 -3.77 -8.72
N PRO A 270 -10.06 -4.49 -9.42
CA PRO A 270 -10.44 -5.34 -10.56
C PRO A 270 -11.39 -6.47 -10.17
N GLN A 271 -11.37 -6.91 -8.92
CA GLN A 271 -12.18 -8.02 -8.41
C GLN A 271 -13.32 -7.59 -7.46
N GLY A 272 -13.57 -6.27 -7.31
CA GLY A 272 -14.62 -5.78 -6.43
C GLY A 272 -14.46 -6.07 -4.93
N GLY A 273 -13.31 -6.57 -4.53
CA GLY A 273 -12.99 -6.85 -3.13
C GLY A 273 -12.51 -5.62 -2.35
N ALA A 274 -12.10 -5.81 -1.10
CA ALA A 274 -11.63 -4.75 -0.21
C ALA A 274 -10.28 -4.11 -0.63
N GLY A 275 -9.58 -4.68 -1.63
CA GLY A 275 -8.24 -4.26 -2.02
C GLY A 275 -8.13 -2.81 -2.52
N GLY A 276 -9.05 -2.37 -3.37
CA GLY A 276 -9.04 -1.00 -3.87
C GLY A 276 -9.37 0.02 -2.78
N ALA A 277 -10.36 -0.29 -1.93
CA ALA A 277 -10.68 0.54 -0.78
C ALA A 277 -9.49 0.66 0.19
N PHE A 278 -8.74 -0.42 0.39
CA PHE A 278 -7.53 -0.42 1.21
C PHE A 278 -6.47 0.56 0.67
N VAL A 279 -6.20 0.53 -0.64
CA VAL A 279 -5.22 1.43 -1.28
C VAL A 279 -5.64 2.90 -1.14
N VAL A 280 -6.91 3.22 -1.37
CA VAL A 280 -7.46 4.58 -1.20
C VAL A 280 -7.37 5.04 0.25
N GLN A 281 -7.77 4.19 1.21
CA GLN A 281 -7.74 4.48 2.64
C GLN A 281 -6.31 4.71 3.14
N LEU A 282 -5.38 3.84 2.74
CA LEU A 282 -3.97 3.96 3.09
C LEU A 282 -3.37 5.25 2.52
N SER A 283 -3.66 5.56 1.25
CA SER A 283 -3.23 6.80 0.60
C SER A 283 -3.74 8.03 1.33
N ALA A 284 -5.00 8.02 1.78
CA ALA A 284 -5.59 9.11 2.56
C ALA A 284 -4.89 9.29 3.92
N VAL A 285 -4.56 8.19 4.62
CA VAL A 285 -3.81 8.23 5.89
C VAL A 285 -2.40 8.81 5.66
N LEU A 286 -1.67 8.33 4.64
CA LEU A 286 -0.33 8.82 4.31
C LEU A 286 -0.33 10.31 3.96
N MET A 287 -1.27 10.75 3.09
CA MET A 287 -1.41 12.17 2.74
C MET A 287 -1.76 13.04 3.94
N THR A 288 -2.60 12.54 4.86
CA THR A 288 -2.95 13.26 6.09
C THR A 288 -1.72 13.44 6.98
N VAL A 289 -0.95 12.36 7.22
CA VAL A 289 0.23 12.41 8.08
C VAL A 289 1.33 13.29 7.48
N VAL A 290 1.60 13.17 6.17
CA VAL A 290 2.61 14.00 5.53
C VAL A 290 2.14 15.47 5.42
N GLY A 291 0.83 15.71 5.32
CA GLY A 291 0.23 17.04 5.46
C GLY A 291 0.47 17.66 6.85
N PHE A 292 0.40 16.86 7.92
CA PHE A 292 0.78 17.33 9.26
C PHE A 292 2.25 17.74 9.31
N VAL A 293 3.16 16.97 8.71
CA VAL A 293 4.59 17.31 8.63
C VAL A 293 4.79 18.66 7.92
N LEU A 294 4.06 18.92 6.83
CA LEU A 294 4.09 20.20 6.15
C LEU A 294 3.59 21.34 7.02
N LEU A 295 2.47 21.18 7.71
CA LEU A 295 1.93 22.19 8.61
C LEU A 295 2.88 22.49 9.76
N ILE A 296 3.59 21.49 10.29
CA ILE A 296 4.64 21.64 11.30
C ILE A 296 5.81 22.47 10.72
N ALA A 297 6.28 22.14 9.51
CA ALA A 297 7.35 22.88 8.83
C ALA A 297 6.93 24.36 8.61
N CYS A 298 5.71 24.58 8.18
CA CYS A 298 5.13 25.91 7.97
C CYS A 298 5.02 26.70 9.27
N ALA A 299 4.59 26.06 10.37
CA ALA A 299 4.56 26.69 11.69
C ALA A 299 5.97 27.10 12.16
N ASN A 300 7.00 26.28 11.87
CA ASN A 300 8.40 26.64 12.13
C ASN A 300 8.83 27.89 11.38
N VAL A 301 8.57 27.94 10.09
CA VAL A 301 8.92 29.10 9.25
C VAL A 301 8.15 30.34 9.71
N ALA A 302 6.85 30.23 10.00
CA ALA A 302 6.05 31.33 10.55
C ALA A 302 6.62 31.85 11.88
N ASN A 303 7.00 30.97 12.80
CA ASN A 303 7.63 31.34 14.06
C ASN A 303 8.96 32.05 13.86
N LEU A 304 9.78 31.57 12.92
CA LEU A 304 11.07 32.22 12.56
C LEU A 304 10.86 33.58 11.90
N LEU A 305 9.87 33.74 11.03
CA LEU A 305 9.51 35.01 10.39
C LEU A 305 8.98 36.02 11.41
N LEU A 306 8.14 35.59 12.37
CA LEU A 306 7.65 36.42 13.47
C LEU A 306 8.77 36.86 14.39
N ALA A 307 9.78 36.03 14.67
CA ALA A 307 10.97 36.39 15.44
C ALA A 307 11.80 37.46 14.74
N ARG A 308 11.96 37.31 13.41
CA ARG A 308 12.70 38.31 12.59
C ARG A 308 11.95 39.64 12.48
N ALA A 309 10.63 39.60 12.24
CA ALA A 309 9.82 40.79 12.18
C ALA A 309 9.84 41.60 13.48
N SER A 310 9.91 40.94 14.62
CA SER A 310 10.04 41.62 15.93
C SER A 310 11.38 42.36 16.10
N ARG A 311 12.50 41.82 15.58
CA ARG A 311 13.80 42.52 15.59
C ARG A 311 13.81 43.75 14.67
N ARG A 312 13.01 43.73 13.60
CA ARG A 312 12.89 44.80 12.60
C ARG A 312 11.74 45.79 12.91
N ARG A 313 11.11 45.67 14.08
CA ARG A 313 9.92 46.46 14.44
C ARG A 313 10.22 47.97 14.41
N ARG A 314 11.40 48.39 14.88
CA ARG A 314 11.81 49.79 14.84
C ARG A 314 12.02 50.32 13.41
N GLU A 315 12.66 49.54 12.56
CA GLU A 315 12.86 49.84 11.13
C GLU A 315 11.50 50.02 10.40
N ILE A 316 10.54 49.08 10.68
CA ILE A 316 9.21 49.12 10.09
C ILE A 316 8.42 50.33 10.60
N ALA A 317 8.52 50.64 11.88
CA ALA A 317 7.85 51.81 12.49
C ALA A 317 8.36 53.13 11.89
N VAL A 318 9.68 53.27 11.68
CA VAL A 318 10.29 54.45 11.04
C VAL A 318 9.77 54.57 9.59
N ARG A 319 9.72 53.50 8.82
CA ARG A 319 9.22 53.54 7.44
C ARG A 319 7.72 53.94 7.38
N LEU A 320 6.90 53.49 8.32
CA LEU A 320 5.48 53.87 8.41
C LEU A 320 5.37 55.36 8.81
N ALA A 321 6.22 55.85 9.74
CA ALA A 321 6.24 57.25 10.15
C ALA A 321 6.67 58.18 8.98
N LEU A 322 7.50 57.68 8.05
CA LEU A 322 7.92 58.37 6.82
C LEU A 322 6.90 58.24 5.66
N GLY A 323 5.67 57.68 5.93
CA GLY A 323 4.59 57.63 4.94
C GLY A 323 4.54 56.36 4.07
N ALA A 324 5.29 55.30 4.39
CA ALA A 324 5.21 54.05 3.63
C ALA A 324 3.84 53.38 3.77
N GLU A 325 3.21 53.00 2.68
CA GLU A 325 1.94 52.29 2.68
C GLU A 325 2.04 50.88 3.28
N ARG A 326 1.06 50.51 4.12
CA ARG A 326 1.02 49.18 4.78
C ARG A 326 1.02 48.05 3.76
N ILE A 327 0.27 48.19 2.64
CA ILE A 327 0.17 47.17 1.60
C ILE A 327 1.53 46.90 0.93
N ARG A 328 2.36 47.90 0.77
CA ARG A 328 3.72 47.79 0.24
C ARG A 328 4.63 46.96 1.17
N LEU A 329 4.51 47.17 2.49
CA LEU A 329 5.24 46.37 3.49
C LEU A 329 4.78 44.94 3.53
N VAL A 330 3.44 44.68 3.47
CA VAL A 330 2.87 43.33 3.42
C VAL A 330 3.37 42.62 2.16
N ARG A 331 3.30 43.27 0.99
CA ARG A 331 3.80 42.73 -0.28
C ARG A 331 5.29 42.36 -0.21
N GLN A 332 6.11 43.22 0.36
CA GLN A 332 7.54 42.98 0.55
C GLN A 332 7.81 41.76 1.42
N LEU A 333 7.14 41.62 2.59
CA LEU A 333 7.29 40.48 3.49
C LEU A 333 6.77 39.17 2.89
N LEU A 334 5.66 39.24 2.12
CA LEU A 334 5.15 38.10 1.36
C LEU A 334 6.15 37.66 0.28
N THR A 335 6.78 38.62 -0.42
CA THR A 335 7.80 38.30 -1.43
C THR A 335 8.99 37.57 -0.77
N GLU A 336 9.44 38.00 0.44
CA GLU A 336 10.49 37.28 1.19
C GLU A 336 10.06 35.84 1.50
N SER A 337 8.82 35.61 1.93
CA SER A 337 8.29 34.29 2.26
C SER A 337 8.13 33.39 1.02
N VAL A 338 7.63 33.92 -0.09
CA VAL A 338 7.48 33.18 -1.35
C VAL A 338 8.85 32.79 -1.93
N VAL A 339 9.86 33.67 -1.83
CA VAL A 339 11.24 33.35 -2.26
C VAL A 339 11.82 32.23 -1.41
N LEU A 340 11.65 32.27 -0.08
CA LEU A 340 12.06 31.17 0.81
C LEU A 340 11.38 29.85 0.45
N SER A 341 10.06 29.89 0.21
CA SER A 341 9.29 28.71 -0.19
C SER A 341 9.72 28.19 -1.57
N ALA A 342 10.07 29.08 -2.51
CA ALA A 342 10.56 28.66 -3.83
C ALA A 342 11.89 27.88 -3.73
N PHE A 343 12.85 28.36 -2.91
CA PHE A 343 14.08 27.61 -2.66
C PHE A 343 13.78 26.29 -1.93
N GLY A 344 12.87 26.30 -0.95
CA GLY A 344 12.40 25.10 -0.26
C GLY A 344 11.72 24.12 -1.22
N GLY A 345 10.92 24.60 -2.16
CA GLY A 345 10.27 23.79 -3.19
C GLY A 345 11.25 23.13 -4.16
N ILE A 346 12.25 23.88 -4.66
CA ILE A 346 13.30 23.34 -5.54
C ILE A 346 14.08 22.23 -4.84
N LEU A 347 14.54 22.47 -3.62
CA LEU A 347 15.22 21.44 -2.81
C LEU A 347 14.26 20.29 -2.44
N GLY A 348 12.97 20.59 -2.24
CA GLY A 348 11.92 19.61 -1.99
C GLY A 348 11.72 18.65 -3.16
N VAL A 349 11.72 19.15 -4.40
CA VAL A 349 11.68 18.31 -5.60
C VAL A 349 12.92 17.41 -5.70
N ALA A 350 14.11 17.96 -5.44
CA ALA A 350 15.35 17.17 -5.44
C ALA A 350 15.31 16.07 -4.34
N LEU A 351 14.81 16.40 -3.16
CA LEU A 351 14.63 15.44 -2.07
C LEU A 351 13.58 14.37 -2.43
N ALA A 352 12.47 14.76 -3.04
CA ALA A 352 11.44 13.81 -3.50
C ALA A 352 12.01 12.84 -4.52
N TYR A 353 12.78 13.32 -5.49
CA TYR A 353 13.45 12.48 -6.48
C TYR A 353 14.39 11.47 -5.79
N TRP A 354 15.24 11.92 -4.89
CA TRP A 354 16.16 11.06 -4.15
C TRP A 354 15.43 10.03 -3.27
N LEU A 355 14.33 10.42 -2.60
CA LEU A 355 13.51 9.49 -1.79
C LEU A 355 12.85 8.40 -2.64
N LEU A 356 12.34 8.76 -3.82
CA LEU A 356 11.73 7.81 -4.74
C LEU A 356 12.78 6.86 -5.33
N ASP A 357 13.93 7.36 -5.73
CA ASP A 357 15.05 6.57 -6.23
C ASP A 357 15.56 5.58 -5.16
N ALA A 358 15.74 6.04 -3.92
CA ALA A 358 16.08 5.18 -2.79
C ALA A 358 15.02 4.12 -2.49
N LEU A 359 13.74 4.44 -2.67
CA LEU A 359 12.63 3.50 -2.50
C LEU A 359 12.69 2.40 -3.58
N VAL A 360 12.90 2.79 -4.83
CA VAL A 360 13.03 1.83 -5.96
C VAL A 360 14.26 0.93 -5.77
N ALA A 361 15.40 1.51 -5.35
CA ALA A 361 16.63 0.76 -5.10
C ALA A 361 16.59 -0.16 -3.88
N SER A 362 15.59 -0.03 -3.00
CA SER A 362 15.55 -0.75 -1.72
C SER A 362 15.09 -2.22 -1.79
N ASP A 363 14.75 -2.76 -2.97
CA ASP A 363 14.17 -4.10 -3.17
C ASP A 363 13.06 -4.47 -2.17
N LEU A 364 12.42 -3.46 -1.58
CA LEU A 364 11.30 -3.70 -0.69
C LEU A 364 10.18 -4.37 -1.48
N PRO A 365 9.58 -5.46 -0.98
CA PRO A 365 8.46 -6.12 -1.62
C PRO A 365 7.22 -5.23 -1.53
N LEU A 366 7.20 -4.18 -2.35
CA LEU A 366 6.05 -3.30 -2.45
C LEU A 366 4.88 -4.12 -3.02
N PRO A 367 3.66 -3.93 -2.53
CA PRO A 367 2.49 -4.63 -3.05
C PRO A 367 2.18 -4.25 -4.51
N ILE A 368 2.95 -3.33 -5.05
CA ILE A 368 2.90 -2.84 -6.42
C ILE A 368 4.35 -2.80 -6.90
N PRO A 369 4.70 -3.41 -8.04
CA PRO A 369 6.02 -3.25 -8.61
C PRO A 369 6.23 -1.77 -8.94
N VAL A 370 6.93 -1.09 -8.04
CA VAL A 370 7.40 0.28 -8.19
C VAL A 370 8.68 0.19 -9.03
N GLY A 371 8.49 -0.01 -10.33
CA GLY A 371 9.59 0.04 -11.29
C GLY A 371 9.79 1.45 -11.85
N ASP A 372 10.32 1.53 -13.07
CA ASP A 372 10.54 2.78 -13.82
C ASP A 372 9.31 3.70 -14.00
N GLU A 373 8.16 3.28 -13.52
CA GLU A 373 6.90 4.01 -13.60
C GLU A 373 6.78 5.17 -12.61
N VAL A 374 7.51 5.13 -11.47
CA VAL A 374 7.45 6.18 -10.45
C VAL A 374 8.40 7.31 -10.82
N THR A 375 7.90 8.23 -11.63
CA THR A 375 8.64 9.42 -12.05
C THR A 375 7.93 10.69 -11.60
N ILE A 376 8.71 11.76 -11.42
CA ILE A 376 8.16 13.10 -11.18
C ILE A 376 7.67 13.64 -12.51
N ASP A 377 6.38 13.56 -12.76
CA ASP A 377 5.73 14.08 -13.97
C ASP A 377 5.26 15.53 -13.78
N SER A 378 4.65 16.08 -14.84
CA SER A 378 4.13 17.47 -14.84
C SER A 378 3.07 17.71 -13.77
N ARG A 379 2.27 16.70 -13.38
CA ARG A 379 1.25 16.81 -12.34
C ARG A 379 1.88 16.95 -10.95
N VAL A 380 2.92 16.16 -10.68
CA VAL A 380 3.71 16.26 -9.45
C VAL A 380 4.40 17.62 -9.37
N LEU A 381 4.99 18.10 -10.48
CA LEU A 381 5.60 19.42 -10.52
C LEU A 381 4.58 20.54 -10.29
N PHE A 382 3.40 20.46 -10.90
CA PHE A 382 2.32 21.42 -10.68
C PHE A 382 1.82 21.39 -9.22
N PHE A 383 1.59 20.21 -8.68
CA PHE A 383 1.21 20.03 -7.27
C PHE A 383 2.26 20.65 -6.33
N THR A 384 3.53 20.36 -6.57
CA THR A 384 4.64 20.89 -5.75
C THR A 384 4.74 22.41 -5.89
N ALA A 385 4.60 22.96 -7.10
CA ALA A 385 4.59 24.39 -7.32
C ALA A 385 3.40 25.08 -6.62
N ALA A 386 2.20 24.53 -6.75
CA ALA A 386 1.01 25.03 -6.07
C ALA A 386 1.16 24.99 -4.54
N LEU A 387 1.69 23.87 -4.00
CA LEU A 387 1.97 23.70 -2.58
C LEU A 387 3.02 24.70 -2.09
N THR A 388 4.07 24.93 -2.86
CA THR A 388 5.14 25.90 -2.56
C THR A 388 4.60 27.33 -2.50
N VAL A 389 3.77 27.73 -3.45
CA VAL A 389 3.15 29.06 -3.47
C VAL A 389 2.14 29.20 -2.33
N ALA A 390 1.29 28.20 -2.11
CA ALA A 390 0.31 28.21 -1.04
C ALA A 390 0.97 28.32 0.35
N THR A 391 2.04 27.57 0.61
CA THR A 391 2.78 27.65 1.88
C THR A 391 3.44 29.01 2.05
N GLY A 392 4.07 29.57 1.01
CA GLY A 392 4.69 30.90 1.05
C GLY A 392 3.69 32.02 1.37
N ILE A 393 2.49 31.95 0.78
CA ILE A 393 1.43 32.94 1.00
C ILE A 393 0.77 32.74 2.39
N LEU A 394 0.25 31.54 2.68
CA LEU A 394 -0.55 31.30 3.88
C LEU A 394 0.24 31.55 5.16
N PHE A 395 1.49 31.09 5.21
CA PHE A 395 2.32 31.22 6.41
C PHE A 395 3.19 32.50 6.41
N GLY A 396 3.32 33.18 5.27
CA GLY A 396 3.90 34.54 5.19
C GLY A 396 2.91 35.66 5.54
N LEU A 397 1.61 35.43 5.30
CA LEU A 397 0.57 36.46 5.44
C LEU A 397 0.35 36.88 6.90
N ALA A 398 0.24 35.94 7.83
CA ALA A 398 0.02 36.24 9.25
C ALA A 398 1.16 37.06 9.87
N PRO A 399 2.46 36.70 9.71
CA PRO A 399 3.58 37.55 10.11
C PRO A 399 3.59 38.91 9.43
N ALA A 400 3.28 38.99 8.15
CA ALA A 400 3.28 40.22 7.37
C ALA A 400 2.21 41.22 7.87
N ILE A 401 0.98 40.74 8.11
CA ILE A 401 -0.11 41.56 8.65
C ILE A 401 0.22 42.02 10.07
N GLN A 402 0.76 41.15 10.92
CA GLN A 402 1.11 41.52 12.29
C GLN A 402 2.25 42.53 12.35
N ALA A 403 3.26 42.38 11.50
CA ALA A 403 4.38 43.29 11.40
C ALA A 403 4.01 44.68 10.83
N SER A 404 2.96 44.75 9.99
CA SER A 404 2.49 46.02 9.38
C SER A 404 1.61 46.88 10.30
N LYS A 405 1.28 46.43 11.54
CA LYS A 405 0.42 47.13 12.52
C LYS A 405 1.17 47.47 13.82
N PRO A 406 2.40 48.08 13.80
CA PRO A 406 3.02 48.52 15.04
C PRO A 406 2.33 49.80 15.54
N ASP A 407 2.13 49.92 16.85
CA ASP A 407 1.89 51.21 17.51
C ASP A 407 3.14 52.05 17.39
N VAL A 408 3.08 53.08 16.53
CA VAL A 408 4.25 53.89 16.18
C VAL A 408 4.74 54.71 17.35
N VAL A 409 3.83 55.26 18.17
CA VAL A 409 4.14 56.18 19.26
C VAL A 409 4.93 55.52 20.42
N PRO A 410 4.52 54.37 20.99
CA PRO A 410 5.30 53.70 22.04
C PRO A 410 6.66 53.17 21.57
N VAL A 411 6.74 52.72 20.29
CA VAL A 411 7.96 52.16 19.70
C VAL A 411 9.04 53.23 19.49
N LEU A 412 8.64 54.47 19.15
CA LEU A 412 9.56 55.59 18.97
C LEU A 412 10.02 56.21 20.31
N LYS A 413 9.17 56.17 21.37
CA LYS A 413 9.49 56.65 22.70
C LYS A 413 10.30 55.70 23.56
N ASN A 414 10.67 54.51 23.08
CA ASN A 414 11.37 53.47 23.87
C ASN A 414 10.63 53.05 25.15
N GLU A 415 9.34 53.37 25.29
CA GLU A 415 8.51 52.94 26.40
C GLU A 415 8.19 51.45 26.28
N SER A 416 8.59 50.65 27.27
CA SER A 416 8.17 49.27 27.42
C SER A 416 6.68 49.26 27.80
N VAL A 417 5.81 49.13 26.82
CA VAL A 417 4.36 48.92 27.05
C VAL A 417 4.18 47.61 27.82
N PRO A 418 3.63 47.65 29.06
CA PRO A 418 3.31 46.42 29.77
C PRO A 418 2.31 45.62 28.91
N ALA A 419 2.62 44.38 28.63
CA ALA A 419 1.70 43.44 27.95
C ALA A 419 0.56 43.14 28.90
N GLY A 420 -0.52 43.97 28.85
CA GLY A 420 -1.61 43.78 29.84
C GLY A 420 -2.85 44.62 29.74
N THR A 421 -2.99 45.54 28.77
CA THR A 421 -4.25 46.36 28.73
C THR A 421 -4.92 46.27 27.36
N GLY A 422 -5.62 45.19 27.13
CA GLY A 422 -6.49 45.07 25.93
C GLY A 422 -7.02 43.68 25.67
N ARG A 423 -8.29 43.48 25.98
CA ARG A 423 -9.13 42.32 25.75
C ARG A 423 -8.88 41.11 26.67
N ARG A 424 -9.58 41.09 27.80
CA ARG A 424 -9.95 39.91 28.59
C ARG A 424 -10.88 38.99 27.76
N GLY A 425 -10.34 38.08 26.98
CA GLY A 425 -11.00 36.96 26.34
C GLY A 425 -10.02 35.82 26.24
N PHE A 426 -10.46 34.59 26.08
CA PHE A 426 -9.63 33.39 25.95
C PHE A 426 -8.51 33.54 24.90
N ALA A 427 -8.74 34.41 23.88
CA ALA A 427 -7.77 34.77 22.85
C ALA A 427 -6.59 35.67 23.34
N GLY A 428 -6.64 36.20 24.56
CA GLY A 428 -5.57 37.03 25.17
C GLY A 428 -4.56 36.25 26.00
N LEU A 429 -4.82 34.98 26.29
CA LEU A 429 -3.96 34.16 27.15
C LEU A 429 -2.68 33.67 26.46
N PHE A 430 -2.70 33.48 25.14
CA PHE A 430 -1.58 32.97 24.38
C PHE A 430 -1.16 33.90 23.23
N SER A 431 0.13 34.13 23.09
CA SER A 431 0.67 34.79 21.87
C SER A 431 0.48 33.90 20.65
N ILE A 432 0.34 34.48 19.45
CA ILE A 432 0.25 33.70 18.17
C ILE A 432 1.37 32.66 18.06
N ARG A 433 2.59 32.97 18.53
CA ARG A 433 3.71 32.04 18.55
C ARG A 433 3.45 30.83 19.45
N GLN A 434 2.90 31.04 20.63
CA GLN A 434 2.54 29.93 21.53
C GLN A 434 1.43 29.06 20.92
N ALA A 435 0.45 29.69 20.27
CA ALA A 435 -0.60 28.97 19.56
C ALA A 435 -0.05 28.10 18.41
N LEU A 436 0.92 28.64 17.63
CA LEU A 436 1.60 27.85 16.59
C LEU A 436 2.40 26.68 17.16
N VAL A 437 3.07 26.87 18.32
CA VAL A 437 3.79 25.76 18.98
C VAL A 437 2.83 24.72 19.53
N ILE A 438 1.71 25.11 20.13
CA ILE A 438 0.67 24.20 20.61
C ILE A 438 0.12 23.36 19.44
N ALA A 439 -0.23 24.01 18.32
CA ALA A 439 -0.70 23.33 17.12
C ALA A 439 0.36 22.38 16.55
N GLN A 440 1.62 22.80 16.48
CA GLN A 440 2.73 22.00 16.02
C GLN A 440 2.94 20.74 16.90
N VAL A 441 2.94 20.89 18.23
CA VAL A 441 3.04 19.76 19.16
C VAL A 441 1.84 18.82 18.99
N ALA A 442 0.63 19.34 18.88
CA ALA A 442 -0.57 18.52 18.68
C ALA A 442 -0.51 17.72 17.37
N LEU A 443 -0.08 18.35 16.26
CA LEU A 443 0.11 17.65 14.98
C LEU A 443 1.21 16.59 15.05
N SER A 444 2.29 16.87 15.80
CA SER A 444 3.37 15.89 16.02
C SER A 444 2.89 14.69 16.84
N VAL A 445 2.01 14.89 17.84
CA VAL A 445 1.35 13.80 18.56
C VAL A 445 0.54 12.94 17.59
N LEU A 446 -0.27 13.55 16.73
CA LEU A 446 -1.09 12.81 15.75
C LEU A 446 -0.23 11.96 14.82
N ALA A 447 0.86 12.52 14.28
CA ALA A 447 1.78 11.78 13.39
C ALA A 447 2.48 10.64 14.13
N LEU A 448 2.95 10.86 15.38
CA LEU A 448 3.63 9.85 16.18
C LEU A 448 2.68 8.76 16.69
N VAL A 449 1.43 9.10 17.04
CA VAL A 449 0.42 8.09 17.40
C VAL A 449 0.11 7.20 16.19
N ALA A 450 -0.07 7.78 15.01
CA ALA A 450 -0.26 6.99 13.79
C ALA A 450 0.92 6.04 13.56
N ALA A 451 2.16 6.53 13.58
CA ALA A 451 3.36 5.69 13.43
C ALA A 451 3.45 4.60 14.51
N GLY A 452 3.16 4.96 15.76
CA GLY A 452 3.19 4.04 16.91
C GLY A 452 2.14 2.92 16.81
N LEU A 453 0.93 3.22 16.36
CA LEU A 453 -0.13 2.22 16.16
C LEU A 453 0.25 1.21 15.08
N PHE A 454 0.79 1.66 13.94
CA PHE A 454 1.26 0.74 12.90
C PHE A 454 2.46 -0.09 13.35
N LEU A 455 3.42 0.50 14.09
CA LEU A 455 4.54 -0.24 14.68
C LEU A 455 4.05 -1.31 15.67
N ARG A 456 3.05 -0.98 16.49
CA ARG A 456 2.45 -1.93 17.42
C ARG A 456 1.71 -3.03 16.68
N SER A 457 0.95 -2.70 15.62
CA SER A 457 0.27 -3.67 14.77
C SER A 457 1.25 -4.67 14.14
N LEU A 458 2.38 -4.17 13.63
CA LEU A 458 3.44 -5.04 13.10
C LEU A 458 4.04 -5.95 14.17
N ARG A 459 4.33 -5.42 15.38
CA ARG A 459 4.88 -6.23 16.49
C ARG A 459 3.89 -7.29 16.96
N VAL A 460 2.61 -6.96 17.05
CA VAL A 460 1.56 -7.92 17.40
C VAL A 460 1.48 -9.00 16.33
N ALA A 461 1.45 -8.63 15.04
CA ALA A 461 1.40 -9.57 13.93
C ALA A 461 2.64 -10.48 13.86
N GLN A 462 3.84 -9.96 14.16
CA GLN A 462 5.07 -10.77 14.25
C GLN A 462 5.09 -11.75 15.41
N GLY A 463 4.39 -11.46 16.50
CA GLY A 463 4.29 -12.32 17.68
C GLY A 463 3.11 -13.30 17.65
N MET A 464 2.28 -13.26 16.59
CA MET A 464 1.14 -14.17 16.48
C MET A 464 1.57 -15.59 16.17
N ASP A 465 0.90 -16.54 16.85
CA ASP A 465 0.96 -17.94 16.48
C ASP A 465 0.21 -18.15 15.15
N ALA A 466 0.94 -18.57 14.12
CA ALA A 466 0.35 -18.89 12.82
C ALA A 466 -0.45 -20.21 12.84
N GLY A 467 -0.37 -20.99 13.93
CA GLY A 467 -0.99 -22.31 14.06
C GLY A 467 -0.25 -23.40 13.28
N PHE A 468 0.95 -23.07 12.76
CA PHE A 468 1.88 -24.02 12.14
C PHE A 468 3.32 -23.61 12.41
N GLU A 469 4.23 -24.57 12.36
CA GLU A 469 5.66 -24.30 12.53
C GLU A 469 6.26 -23.68 11.27
N THR A 470 6.80 -22.48 11.41
CA THR A 470 7.41 -21.74 10.30
C THR A 470 8.86 -22.10 10.05
N ARG A 471 9.59 -22.46 11.13
CA ARG A 471 11.03 -22.70 11.09
C ARG A 471 11.40 -24.02 10.44
N GLY A 472 12.43 -23.99 9.62
CA GLY A 472 13.00 -25.19 9.03
C GLY A 472 12.12 -25.84 7.95
N VAL A 473 11.17 -25.13 7.36
CA VAL A 473 10.35 -25.64 6.25
C VAL A 473 10.67 -24.90 4.97
N LEU A 474 11.07 -25.65 3.93
CA LEU A 474 11.25 -25.17 2.58
C LEU A 474 9.97 -25.42 1.78
N VAL A 475 9.52 -24.44 1.01
CA VAL A 475 8.37 -24.53 0.11
C VAL A 475 8.79 -24.23 -1.32
N MET A 476 8.31 -25.02 -2.26
CA MET A 476 8.63 -24.91 -3.67
C MET A 476 7.42 -25.29 -4.50
N ASN A 477 7.13 -24.53 -5.53
CA ASN A 477 6.00 -24.80 -6.41
C ASN A 477 6.41 -25.70 -7.59
N VAL A 478 5.53 -26.59 -7.99
CA VAL A 478 5.60 -27.39 -9.22
C VAL A 478 4.26 -27.26 -9.98
N ASN A 479 4.30 -27.32 -11.30
CA ASN A 479 3.11 -27.27 -12.13
C ASN A 479 3.14 -28.42 -13.15
N LEU A 480 2.44 -29.49 -12.84
CA LEU A 480 2.35 -30.68 -13.66
C LEU A 480 1.39 -30.50 -14.85
N GLY A 481 0.39 -29.64 -14.69
CA GLY A 481 -0.60 -29.39 -15.73
C GLY A 481 0.01 -28.83 -17.02
N ARG A 482 1.05 -28.00 -16.89
CA ARG A 482 1.78 -27.42 -18.03
C ARG A 482 2.59 -28.43 -18.81
N GLU A 483 3.02 -29.49 -18.14
CA GLU A 483 3.79 -30.56 -18.72
C GLU A 483 2.92 -31.72 -19.25
N GLY A 484 1.57 -31.52 -19.32
CA GLY A 484 0.65 -32.46 -19.88
C GLY A 484 0.41 -33.71 -19.02
N TYR A 485 0.62 -33.60 -17.70
CA TYR A 485 0.34 -34.73 -16.81
C TYR A 485 -1.16 -34.96 -16.69
N THR A 486 -1.57 -36.22 -16.85
CA THR A 486 -2.91 -36.64 -16.44
C THR A 486 -3.04 -36.68 -14.91
N PRO A 487 -4.26 -36.65 -14.33
CA PRO A 487 -4.44 -36.75 -12.88
C PRO A 487 -3.72 -37.97 -12.28
N GLU A 488 -3.81 -39.15 -12.92
CA GLU A 488 -3.18 -40.39 -12.45
C GLU A 488 -1.66 -40.28 -12.42
N ARG A 489 -1.06 -39.78 -13.50
CA ARG A 489 0.40 -39.56 -13.58
C ARG A 489 0.86 -38.49 -12.58
N GLY A 490 0.05 -37.46 -12.39
CA GLY A 490 0.36 -36.37 -11.44
C GLY A 490 0.33 -36.86 -9.99
N GLN A 491 -0.64 -37.68 -9.62
CA GLN A 491 -0.70 -38.29 -8.28
C GLN A 491 0.52 -39.19 -8.03
N LEU A 492 0.92 -40.01 -9.00
CA LEU A 492 2.14 -40.84 -8.89
C LEU A 492 3.39 -39.97 -8.71
N PHE A 493 3.50 -38.86 -9.45
CA PHE A 493 4.60 -37.92 -9.29
C PHE A 493 4.65 -37.36 -7.88
N TYR A 494 3.51 -36.89 -7.31
CA TYR A 494 3.48 -36.34 -5.95
C TYR A 494 3.89 -37.37 -4.89
N GLU A 495 3.48 -38.61 -5.03
CA GLU A 495 3.90 -39.68 -4.15
C GLU A 495 5.40 -39.95 -4.25
N GLN A 496 5.91 -40.10 -5.47
CA GLN A 496 7.35 -40.34 -5.69
C GLN A 496 8.19 -39.17 -5.19
N ALA A 497 7.77 -37.95 -5.47
CA ALA A 497 8.50 -36.76 -4.99
C ALA A 497 8.53 -36.69 -3.46
N ALA A 498 7.38 -36.87 -2.79
CA ALA A 498 7.34 -36.87 -1.34
C ALA A 498 8.22 -37.97 -0.71
N GLU A 499 8.21 -39.20 -1.22
CA GLU A 499 9.02 -40.32 -0.70
C GLU A 499 10.53 -40.10 -0.96
N ARG A 500 10.92 -39.66 -2.17
CA ARG A 500 12.33 -39.38 -2.48
C ARG A 500 12.88 -38.23 -1.63
N LEU A 501 12.08 -37.17 -1.46
CA LEU A 501 12.48 -36.03 -0.63
C LEU A 501 12.66 -36.41 0.85
N LYS A 502 11.83 -37.32 1.39
CA LYS A 502 12.03 -37.86 2.74
C LYS A 502 13.36 -38.64 2.88
N GLY A 503 13.85 -39.24 1.79
CA GLY A 503 15.11 -39.97 1.77
C GLY A 503 16.36 -39.08 1.73
N LEU A 504 16.23 -37.77 1.54
CA LEU A 504 17.37 -36.87 1.47
C LEU A 504 18.03 -36.63 2.84
N PRO A 505 19.37 -36.61 2.92
CA PRO A 505 20.07 -36.27 4.17
C PRO A 505 19.64 -34.89 4.70
N GLY A 506 19.31 -34.81 5.98
CA GLY A 506 18.86 -33.56 6.64
C GLY A 506 17.39 -33.22 6.43
N VAL A 507 16.59 -34.08 5.81
CA VAL A 507 15.15 -33.97 5.69
C VAL A 507 14.46 -34.77 6.80
N LYS A 508 13.64 -34.12 7.60
CA LYS A 508 12.84 -34.74 8.67
C LYS A 508 11.48 -35.25 8.15
N ALA A 509 10.85 -34.49 7.26
CA ALA A 509 9.56 -34.84 6.67
C ALA A 509 9.38 -34.09 5.34
N ALA A 510 8.57 -34.67 4.45
CA ALA A 510 8.20 -34.01 3.19
C ALA A 510 6.74 -34.36 2.85
N THR A 511 6.04 -33.40 2.27
CA THR A 511 4.65 -33.54 1.84
C THR A 511 4.35 -32.62 0.67
N VAL A 512 3.17 -32.78 0.09
CA VAL A 512 2.66 -31.93 -1.00
C VAL A 512 1.31 -31.33 -0.59
N ALA A 513 1.06 -30.10 -1.04
CA ALA A 513 -0.27 -29.50 -0.92
C ALA A 513 -0.54 -28.61 -2.14
N GLN A 514 -1.81 -28.35 -2.44
CA GLN A 514 -2.17 -27.45 -3.53
C GLN A 514 -1.65 -26.04 -3.28
N ASN A 515 -1.81 -25.52 -2.05
CA ASN A 515 -1.34 -24.20 -1.65
C ASN A 515 -0.44 -24.28 -0.42
N ALA A 516 0.56 -23.39 -0.36
CA ALA A 516 1.33 -23.19 0.85
C ALA A 516 0.48 -22.45 1.91
N PRO A 517 0.81 -22.55 3.21
CA PRO A 517 0.23 -21.69 4.23
C PRO A 517 0.35 -20.21 3.85
N LEU A 518 -0.65 -19.40 4.22
CA LEU A 518 -0.76 -17.96 3.89
C LEU A 518 -0.94 -17.62 2.39
N ALA A 519 -1.11 -18.62 1.54
CA ALA A 519 -1.42 -18.40 0.12
C ALA A 519 -2.93 -18.50 -0.18
N GLY A 520 -3.75 -18.69 0.85
CA GLY A 520 -5.18 -18.88 0.71
C GLY A 520 -5.59 -20.30 0.32
N GLY A 521 -6.86 -20.47 0.04
CA GLY A 521 -7.47 -21.70 -0.44
C GLY A 521 -8.46 -21.44 -1.55
N LEU A 522 -8.88 -22.50 -2.25
CA LEU A 522 -9.96 -22.41 -3.22
C LEU A 522 -11.28 -22.18 -2.49
N LEU A 523 -12.04 -21.15 -2.88
CA LEU A 523 -13.37 -20.89 -2.31
C LEU A 523 -14.39 -21.86 -2.89
N ARG A 524 -15.04 -22.64 -2.04
CA ARG A 524 -16.12 -23.56 -2.41
C ARG A 524 -17.34 -23.33 -1.52
N SER A 525 -18.53 -23.44 -2.11
CA SER A 525 -19.80 -23.43 -1.36
C SER A 525 -20.06 -24.81 -0.79
N VAL A 526 -20.45 -24.88 0.50
CA VAL A 526 -20.75 -26.11 1.21
C VAL A 526 -22.18 -26.09 1.76
N PHE A 527 -22.80 -27.26 1.85
CA PHE A 527 -24.15 -27.49 2.35
C PHE A 527 -24.13 -28.64 3.35
N PRO A 528 -24.28 -28.38 4.65
CA PRO A 528 -24.42 -29.43 5.65
C PRO A 528 -25.61 -30.34 5.34
N GLU A 529 -25.51 -31.59 5.75
CA GLU A 529 -26.62 -32.57 5.59
C GLU A 529 -27.86 -32.08 6.35
N GLY A 530 -29.02 -32.15 5.70
CA GLY A 530 -30.30 -31.65 6.23
C GLY A 530 -30.65 -30.22 5.85
N LEU A 531 -29.73 -29.46 5.25
CA LEU A 531 -30.03 -28.14 4.68
C LEU A 531 -30.41 -28.27 3.19
N ASP A 532 -31.49 -27.59 2.80
CA ASP A 532 -31.93 -27.57 1.41
C ASP A 532 -30.92 -26.83 0.53
N THR A 533 -30.39 -27.48 -0.51
CA THR A 533 -29.42 -26.91 -1.46
C THR A 533 -30.00 -25.77 -2.31
N THR A 534 -31.32 -25.57 -2.26
CA THR A 534 -32.02 -24.47 -2.93
C THR A 534 -32.06 -23.18 -2.11
N THR A 535 -31.79 -23.27 -0.81
CA THR A 535 -31.85 -22.12 0.11
C THR A 535 -30.65 -21.14 -0.08
N ARG A 536 -30.87 -19.87 0.27
CA ARG A 536 -29.92 -18.76 0.13
C ARG A 536 -28.66 -18.89 0.99
N ASP A 537 -28.58 -19.82 1.90
CA ASP A 537 -27.57 -19.94 2.94
C ASP A 537 -26.35 -20.76 2.49
N ARG A 538 -25.75 -20.36 1.36
CA ARG A 538 -24.46 -20.93 0.95
C ARG A 538 -23.37 -20.40 1.86
N ILE A 539 -22.65 -21.28 2.50
CA ILE A 539 -21.47 -20.90 3.29
C ILE A 539 -20.25 -21.12 2.40
N LEU A 540 -19.54 -20.01 2.11
CA LEU A 540 -18.26 -20.07 1.39
C LEU A 540 -17.17 -20.47 2.36
N VAL A 541 -16.46 -21.54 2.05
CA VAL A 541 -15.34 -22.06 2.85
C VAL A 541 -14.11 -22.18 1.95
N GLN A 542 -12.96 -21.86 2.50
CA GLN A 542 -11.69 -22.12 1.82
C GLN A 542 -11.28 -23.57 1.96
N VAL A 543 -10.72 -24.12 0.89
CA VAL A 543 -10.33 -25.52 0.78
C VAL A 543 -8.89 -25.63 0.30
N ASN A 544 -8.12 -26.55 0.88
CA ASN A 544 -6.78 -26.91 0.39
C ASN A 544 -6.67 -28.42 0.23
N SER A 545 -6.20 -28.90 -0.93
CA SER A 545 -5.89 -30.31 -1.16
C SER A 545 -4.48 -30.59 -0.62
N ILE A 546 -4.36 -31.56 0.29
CA ILE A 546 -3.12 -31.88 0.99
C ILE A 546 -2.73 -33.34 0.84
N GLY A 547 -1.42 -33.59 0.84
CA GLY A 547 -0.85 -34.94 0.87
C GLY A 547 -0.81 -35.55 2.27
N ALA A 548 -0.39 -36.80 2.34
CA ALA A 548 -0.11 -37.47 3.61
C ALA A 548 0.94 -36.72 4.42
N ASP A 549 0.90 -36.86 5.74
CA ASP A 549 1.85 -36.24 6.69
C ASP A 549 1.88 -34.69 6.68
N TYR A 550 0.89 -34.03 6.04
CA TYR A 550 0.86 -32.57 5.96
C TYR A 550 0.81 -31.92 7.34
N PHE A 551 -0.07 -32.39 8.21
CA PHE A 551 -0.23 -31.87 9.56
C PHE A 551 1.05 -32.07 10.39
N ALA A 552 1.66 -33.25 10.30
CA ALA A 552 2.93 -33.55 10.96
C ALA A 552 4.11 -32.74 10.40
N THR A 553 4.17 -32.57 9.06
CA THR A 553 5.22 -31.80 8.40
C THR A 553 5.16 -30.33 8.79
N LEU A 554 3.98 -29.75 8.93
CA LEU A 554 3.79 -28.34 9.30
C LEU A 554 3.60 -28.13 10.81
N GLY A 555 3.55 -29.21 11.62
CA GLY A 555 3.34 -29.10 13.06
C GLY A 555 1.95 -28.58 13.44
N ILE A 556 0.93 -28.81 12.61
CA ILE A 556 -0.46 -28.44 12.88
C ILE A 556 -1.10 -29.56 13.74
N PRO A 557 -1.51 -29.31 14.99
CA PRO A 557 -2.09 -30.35 15.82
C PRO A 557 -3.49 -30.75 15.34
N LEU A 558 -3.78 -32.06 15.33
CA LEU A 558 -5.14 -32.55 15.22
C LEU A 558 -5.79 -32.50 16.60
N ALA A 559 -6.87 -31.73 16.75
CA ALA A 559 -7.60 -31.61 18.00
C ALA A 559 -8.43 -32.88 18.30
N ARG A 560 -9.00 -33.49 17.26
CA ARG A 560 -9.85 -34.70 17.35
C ARG A 560 -9.84 -35.49 16.03
N GLY A 561 -10.15 -36.77 16.10
CA GLY A 561 -10.24 -37.62 14.92
C GLY A 561 -8.89 -38.13 14.42
N ARG A 562 -8.76 -38.33 13.11
CA ARG A 562 -7.56 -38.88 12.44
C ARG A 562 -7.13 -38.05 11.23
N ASP A 563 -5.86 -38.19 10.86
CA ASP A 563 -5.30 -37.71 9.60
C ASP A 563 -5.70 -38.62 8.42
N PHE A 564 -5.42 -38.16 7.20
CA PHE A 564 -5.58 -38.95 6.00
C PHE A 564 -4.61 -40.13 5.95
N THR A 565 -5.11 -41.23 5.40
CA THR A 565 -4.33 -42.48 5.22
C THR A 565 -4.23 -42.80 3.73
N ARG A 566 -3.43 -43.81 3.39
CA ARG A 566 -3.35 -44.32 2.03
C ARG A 566 -4.68 -44.89 1.50
N ALA A 567 -5.59 -45.27 2.40
CA ALA A 567 -6.91 -45.80 2.06
C ALA A 567 -7.88 -44.69 1.64
N ASP A 568 -7.61 -43.41 1.97
CA ASP A 568 -8.44 -42.28 1.56
C ASP A 568 -8.05 -41.81 0.12
N ALA A 569 -8.05 -42.74 -0.83
CA ALA A 569 -7.67 -42.57 -2.23
C ALA A 569 -8.88 -42.30 -3.12
N ASP A 570 -8.66 -42.13 -4.43
CA ASP A 570 -9.72 -42.03 -5.40
C ASP A 570 -10.58 -43.31 -5.42
N GLY A 571 -11.92 -43.18 -5.57
CA GLY A 571 -12.87 -44.28 -5.45
C GLY A 571 -13.25 -44.69 -4.01
N ALA A 572 -12.55 -44.20 -2.96
CA ALA A 572 -12.96 -44.37 -1.57
C ALA A 572 -14.04 -43.34 -1.18
N PRO A 573 -14.81 -43.56 -0.11
CA PRO A 573 -15.72 -42.53 0.42
C PRO A 573 -15.02 -41.18 0.62
N ARG A 574 -15.65 -40.09 0.20
CA ARG A 574 -15.07 -38.76 0.31
C ARG A 574 -14.97 -38.32 1.76
N VAL A 575 -13.77 -37.92 2.14
CA VAL A 575 -13.43 -37.52 3.51
C VAL A 575 -12.71 -36.18 3.55
N VAL A 576 -12.85 -35.48 4.67
CA VAL A 576 -12.15 -34.22 4.95
C VAL A 576 -11.74 -34.10 6.40
N VAL A 577 -10.73 -33.28 6.63
CA VAL A 577 -10.40 -32.71 7.95
C VAL A 577 -10.81 -31.23 7.91
N ILE A 578 -11.48 -30.74 8.94
CA ILE A 578 -11.92 -29.35 9.07
C ILE A 578 -11.19 -28.67 10.21
N ASN A 579 -11.16 -27.34 10.26
CA ASN A 579 -10.62 -26.64 11.41
C ASN A 579 -11.67 -26.43 12.53
N GLU A 580 -11.21 -26.06 13.72
CA GLU A 580 -12.08 -25.80 14.89
C GLU A 580 -13.13 -24.72 14.60
N THR A 581 -12.78 -23.68 13.86
CA THR A 581 -13.71 -22.60 13.48
C THR A 581 -14.87 -23.15 12.67
N MET A 582 -14.62 -23.97 11.66
CA MET A 582 -15.68 -24.60 10.87
C MET A 582 -16.53 -25.54 11.72
N ALA A 583 -15.92 -26.37 12.55
CA ALA A 583 -16.63 -27.28 13.44
C ALA A 583 -17.63 -26.52 14.35
N ASN A 584 -17.16 -25.44 15.00
CA ASN A 584 -17.98 -24.62 15.89
C ASN A 584 -19.08 -23.83 15.17
N GLN A 585 -18.83 -23.41 13.93
CA GLN A 585 -19.80 -22.62 13.15
C GLN A 585 -20.91 -23.48 12.58
N PHE A 586 -20.60 -24.70 12.12
CA PHE A 586 -21.56 -25.57 11.46
C PHE A 586 -22.30 -26.50 12.42
N TRP A 587 -21.65 -26.93 13.49
CA TRP A 587 -22.20 -27.85 14.48
C TRP A 587 -21.92 -27.38 15.91
N PRO A 588 -22.51 -26.22 16.32
CA PRO A 588 -22.24 -25.63 17.63
C PRO A 588 -22.67 -26.54 18.76
N GLY A 589 -21.72 -26.93 19.59
CA GLY A 589 -21.98 -27.81 20.74
C GLY A 589 -22.14 -29.31 20.41
N GLU A 590 -21.99 -29.71 19.15
CA GLU A 590 -22.06 -31.09 18.72
C GLU A 590 -20.66 -31.61 18.32
N ASP A 591 -20.53 -32.94 18.20
CA ASP A 591 -19.34 -33.55 17.60
C ASP A 591 -19.44 -33.47 16.08
N ALA A 592 -18.49 -32.77 15.46
CA ALA A 592 -18.43 -32.65 14.02
C ALA A 592 -17.86 -33.91 13.32
N ILE A 593 -17.21 -34.84 14.06
CA ILE A 593 -16.69 -36.11 13.48
C ILE A 593 -17.86 -36.99 13.07
N GLY A 594 -17.79 -37.50 11.84
CA GLY A 594 -18.86 -38.31 11.24
C GLY A 594 -20.00 -37.49 10.60
N LYS A 595 -20.06 -36.17 10.86
CA LYS A 595 -21.01 -35.28 10.16
C LYS A 595 -20.68 -35.20 8.68
N ARG A 596 -21.71 -34.94 7.87
CA ARG A 596 -21.59 -34.91 6.41
C ARG A 596 -22.07 -33.60 5.83
N PHE A 597 -21.50 -33.23 4.69
CA PHE A 597 -21.92 -32.09 3.89
C PHE A 597 -21.67 -32.37 2.41
N LYS A 598 -22.23 -31.56 1.52
CA LYS A 598 -21.92 -31.58 0.08
C LYS A 598 -21.26 -30.29 -0.33
N PHE A 599 -20.28 -30.37 -1.24
CA PHE A 599 -19.90 -29.19 -2.00
C PHE A 599 -20.95 -28.90 -3.07
N PHE A 600 -21.07 -27.64 -3.44
CA PHE A 600 -21.97 -27.25 -4.51
C PHE A 600 -21.56 -27.94 -5.83
N GLY A 601 -22.51 -28.62 -6.45
CA GLY A 601 -22.32 -29.39 -7.69
C GLY A 601 -21.96 -30.87 -7.47
N ASP A 602 -21.55 -31.25 -6.25
CA ASP A 602 -21.24 -32.66 -5.95
C ASP A 602 -22.53 -33.45 -5.68
N GLN A 603 -22.56 -34.69 -6.17
CA GLN A 603 -23.68 -35.61 -5.90
C GLN A 603 -23.49 -36.37 -4.57
N GLU A 604 -22.25 -36.58 -4.16
CA GLU A 604 -21.88 -37.38 -3.01
C GLU A 604 -21.69 -36.53 -1.76
N PHE A 605 -21.95 -37.12 -0.62
CA PHE A 605 -21.64 -36.53 0.67
C PHE A 605 -20.15 -36.72 1.00
N THR A 606 -19.58 -35.71 1.59
CA THR A 606 -18.21 -35.72 2.17
C THR A 606 -18.33 -35.82 3.67
N THR A 607 -17.57 -36.74 4.28
CA THR A 607 -17.61 -37.04 5.74
C THR A 607 -16.42 -36.37 6.45
N VAL A 608 -16.68 -35.73 7.57
CA VAL A 608 -15.65 -35.18 8.47
C VAL A 608 -14.99 -36.29 9.27
N ILE A 609 -13.69 -36.52 9.13
CA ILE A 609 -12.92 -37.55 9.83
C ILE A 609 -11.96 -37.01 10.89
N GLY A 610 -11.70 -35.72 10.88
CA GLY A 610 -10.80 -35.07 11.84
C GLY A 610 -11.05 -33.59 11.97
N ILE A 611 -10.61 -33.04 13.08
CA ILE A 611 -10.65 -31.61 13.40
C ILE A 611 -9.22 -31.16 13.68
N ALA A 612 -8.67 -30.26 12.88
CA ALA A 612 -7.39 -29.63 13.08
C ALA A 612 -7.53 -28.34 13.90
N LYS A 613 -6.51 -27.98 14.65
CA LYS A 613 -6.46 -26.65 15.26
C LYS A 613 -6.48 -25.55 14.20
N ASN A 614 -6.96 -24.38 14.60
CA ASN A 614 -6.97 -23.23 13.71
C ASN A 614 -5.54 -22.84 13.32
N SER A 615 -5.34 -22.56 12.05
CA SER A 615 -4.12 -21.95 11.51
C SER A 615 -4.46 -20.72 10.68
N LYS A 616 -3.47 -19.99 10.21
CA LYS A 616 -3.63 -18.81 9.36
C LYS A 616 -3.52 -19.21 7.88
N TYR A 617 -4.45 -18.75 7.05
CA TYR A 617 -4.60 -19.22 5.67
C TYR A 617 -4.30 -18.15 4.61
N ASN A 618 -4.70 -16.88 4.82
CA ASN A 618 -4.49 -15.79 3.87
C ASN A 618 -3.43 -14.79 4.34
N GLY A 619 -3.23 -14.70 5.66
CA GLY A 619 -2.27 -13.77 6.24
C GLY A 619 -2.19 -13.95 7.75
N VAL A 620 -1.03 -13.64 8.32
CA VAL A 620 -0.75 -13.86 9.76
C VAL A 620 -1.74 -13.11 10.66
N ALA A 621 -2.24 -11.97 10.19
CA ALA A 621 -3.11 -11.08 10.98
C ALA A 621 -4.62 -11.32 10.78
N GLU A 622 -5.02 -12.38 10.06
CA GLU A 622 -6.44 -12.70 9.84
C GLU A 622 -7.14 -13.20 11.09
N ASP A 623 -8.46 -12.94 11.16
CA ASP A 623 -9.34 -13.62 12.13
C ASP A 623 -9.52 -15.10 11.76
N PRO A 624 -9.84 -15.98 12.71
CA PRO A 624 -10.09 -17.38 12.41
C PRO A 624 -11.25 -17.55 11.41
N ILE A 625 -11.00 -18.21 10.29
CA ILE A 625 -11.99 -18.49 9.24
C ILE A 625 -12.26 -19.99 9.15
N PRO A 626 -13.47 -20.42 8.70
CA PRO A 626 -13.72 -21.81 8.41
C PRO A 626 -12.86 -22.32 7.25
N PHE A 627 -12.24 -23.49 7.44
CA PHE A 627 -11.31 -24.05 6.49
C PHE A 627 -11.44 -25.59 6.39
N ILE A 628 -11.26 -26.13 5.18
CA ILE A 628 -11.34 -27.55 4.87
C ILE A 628 -10.01 -28.02 4.29
N TYR A 629 -9.49 -29.12 4.82
CA TYR A 629 -8.43 -29.90 4.21
C TYR A 629 -9.03 -31.14 3.56
N GLN A 630 -8.68 -31.42 2.31
CA GLN A 630 -9.12 -32.60 1.57
C GLN A 630 -7.92 -33.38 1.04
N PRO A 631 -8.00 -34.70 0.91
CA PRO A 631 -6.86 -35.49 0.42
C PRO A 631 -6.61 -35.19 -1.05
N ILE A 632 -5.36 -34.88 -1.43
CA ILE A 632 -4.98 -34.59 -2.81
C ILE A 632 -5.22 -35.79 -3.73
N LYS A 633 -5.26 -37.01 -3.18
CA LYS A 633 -5.60 -38.24 -3.92
C LYS A 633 -7.03 -38.27 -4.41
N GLN A 634 -7.98 -37.69 -3.65
CA GLN A 634 -9.38 -37.58 -4.06
C GLN A 634 -9.66 -36.29 -4.83
N ASN A 635 -8.78 -35.29 -4.72
CA ASN A 635 -8.97 -33.96 -5.26
C ASN A 635 -7.66 -33.48 -5.89
N TYR A 636 -7.30 -34.06 -7.03
CA TYR A 636 -6.07 -33.75 -7.73
C TYR A 636 -5.98 -32.26 -8.10
N ALA A 637 -4.83 -31.68 -7.87
CA ALA A 637 -4.48 -30.33 -8.30
C ALA A 637 -3.22 -30.38 -9.18
N PRO A 638 -3.26 -29.86 -10.42
CA PRO A 638 -2.12 -29.91 -11.32
C PRO A 638 -0.98 -28.96 -10.89
N THR A 639 -1.28 -27.96 -10.09
CA THR A 639 -0.27 -27.10 -9.44
C THR A 639 -0.23 -27.42 -7.96
N ALA A 640 0.95 -27.66 -7.44
CA ALA A 640 1.12 -27.97 -6.03
C ALA A 640 2.43 -27.39 -5.47
N VAL A 641 2.54 -27.39 -4.17
CA VAL A 641 3.69 -26.92 -3.40
C VAL A 641 4.29 -28.12 -2.65
N LEU A 642 5.56 -28.37 -2.89
CA LEU A 642 6.35 -29.30 -2.12
C LEU A 642 6.76 -28.62 -0.80
N HIS A 643 6.49 -29.27 0.31
CA HIS A 643 6.87 -28.83 1.65
C HIS A 643 7.92 -29.78 2.18
N VAL A 644 9.09 -29.28 2.52
CA VAL A 644 10.21 -30.08 3.01
C VAL A 644 10.68 -29.54 4.34
N ARG A 645 10.49 -30.31 5.42
CA ARG A 645 10.97 -29.99 6.76
C ARG A 645 12.40 -30.47 6.91
N ALA A 646 13.32 -29.55 7.16
CA ALA A 646 14.72 -29.80 7.43
C ALA A 646 15.00 -30.05 8.93
N GLU A 647 16.07 -30.78 9.23
CA GLU A 647 16.64 -30.86 10.58
C GLU A 647 17.44 -29.60 10.96
N GLY A 648 17.84 -28.80 9.98
CA GLY A 648 18.62 -27.57 10.15
C GLY A 648 18.24 -26.49 9.14
N ASN A 649 19.20 -26.01 8.33
CA ASN A 649 18.98 -24.94 7.36
C ASN A 649 18.14 -25.42 6.16
N ALA A 650 16.87 -25.06 6.14
CA ALA A 650 15.96 -25.45 5.07
C ALA A 650 16.35 -24.86 3.69
N ALA A 651 16.83 -23.62 3.62
CA ALA A 651 17.25 -23.01 2.37
C ALA A 651 18.38 -23.78 1.68
N GLY A 652 19.26 -24.38 2.46
CA GLY A 652 20.38 -25.20 1.94
C GLY A 652 19.94 -26.48 1.23
N LEU A 653 18.70 -26.94 1.45
CA LEU A 653 18.16 -28.13 0.77
C LEU A 653 17.67 -27.84 -0.66
N ALA A 654 17.49 -26.58 -1.04
CA ALA A 654 16.91 -26.20 -2.31
C ALA A 654 17.60 -26.83 -3.55
N PRO A 655 18.96 -26.87 -3.65
CA PRO A 655 19.63 -27.52 -4.78
C PRO A 655 19.40 -29.03 -4.82
N ALA A 656 19.37 -29.70 -3.66
CA ALA A 656 19.12 -31.13 -3.56
C ALA A 656 17.70 -31.50 -3.98
N VAL A 657 16.70 -30.73 -3.50
CA VAL A 657 15.31 -30.93 -3.89
C VAL A 657 15.09 -30.70 -5.39
N ARG A 658 15.70 -29.65 -5.97
CA ARG A 658 15.65 -29.43 -7.42
C ARG A 658 16.23 -30.58 -8.22
N ARG A 659 17.33 -31.18 -7.75
CA ARG A 659 17.94 -32.33 -8.39
C ARG A 659 17.03 -33.54 -8.36
N GLU A 660 16.43 -33.87 -7.21
CA GLU A 660 15.49 -34.99 -7.09
C GLU A 660 14.28 -34.83 -8.00
N VAL A 661 13.70 -33.63 -8.08
CA VAL A 661 12.58 -33.34 -8.97
C VAL A 661 12.99 -33.54 -10.44
N ARG A 662 14.18 -33.09 -10.84
CA ARG A 662 14.71 -33.30 -12.20
C ARG A 662 15.03 -34.77 -12.52
N GLU A 663 15.40 -35.56 -11.52
CA GLU A 663 15.62 -37.00 -11.69
C GLU A 663 14.32 -37.78 -11.89
N ILE A 664 13.20 -37.27 -11.37
CA ILE A 664 11.85 -37.82 -11.64
C ILE A 664 11.41 -37.42 -13.06
N ASP A 665 11.51 -36.11 -13.37
CA ASP A 665 11.20 -35.57 -14.70
C ASP A 665 12.07 -34.35 -15.01
N PRO A 666 13.03 -34.46 -15.96
CA PRO A 666 13.94 -33.37 -16.33
C PRO A 666 13.24 -32.14 -16.91
N THR A 667 11.97 -32.26 -17.31
CA THR A 667 11.21 -31.18 -17.94
C THR A 667 10.48 -30.29 -16.90
N LEU A 668 10.34 -30.78 -15.66
CA LEU A 668 9.68 -30.04 -14.61
C LEU A 668 10.57 -28.95 -14.03
N SER A 669 10.03 -27.74 -13.99
CA SER A 669 10.66 -26.60 -13.33
C SER A 669 10.08 -26.45 -11.91
N VAL A 670 10.98 -26.28 -10.96
CA VAL A 670 10.66 -25.89 -9.57
C VAL A 670 10.84 -24.39 -9.44
N PHE A 671 9.80 -23.71 -9.01
CA PHE A 671 9.79 -22.24 -8.92
C PHE A 671 9.28 -21.75 -7.53
N ASN A 672 9.37 -20.47 -7.27
CA ASN A 672 9.00 -19.85 -5.97
C ASN A 672 9.65 -20.58 -4.78
N VAL A 673 10.92 -20.89 -4.90
CA VAL A 673 11.69 -21.57 -3.84
C VAL A 673 11.98 -20.61 -2.71
N ARG A 674 11.44 -20.88 -1.54
CA ARG A 674 11.62 -20.04 -0.35
C ARG A 674 11.37 -20.82 0.94
N THR A 675 11.81 -20.29 2.04
CA THR A 675 11.45 -20.83 3.35
C THR A 675 10.04 -20.35 3.77
N LEU A 676 9.40 -21.10 4.65
CA LEU A 676 8.09 -20.68 5.19
C LEU A 676 8.22 -19.42 6.06
N GLU A 677 9.39 -19.18 6.66
CA GLU A 677 9.73 -17.92 7.36
C GLU A 677 9.74 -16.73 6.39
N GLU A 678 10.32 -16.89 5.20
CA GLU A 678 10.27 -15.87 4.14
C GLU A 678 8.84 -15.63 3.66
N GLN A 679 8.03 -16.70 3.55
CA GLN A 679 6.61 -16.59 3.22
C GLN A 679 5.85 -15.72 4.25
N VAL A 680 6.05 -16.01 5.54
CA VAL A 680 5.48 -15.20 6.65
C VAL A 680 6.00 -13.75 6.56
N SER A 681 7.30 -13.57 6.35
CA SER A 681 7.90 -12.24 6.19
C SER A 681 7.28 -11.45 5.02
N GLN A 682 7.01 -12.11 3.89
CA GLN A 682 6.35 -11.50 2.74
C GLN A 682 4.88 -11.15 3.03
N SER A 683 4.16 -11.98 3.79
CA SER A 683 2.78 -11.66 4.19
C SER A 683 2.69 -10.41 5.08
N LEU A 684 3.76 -10.07 5.81
CA LEU A 684 3.89 -8.88 6.64
C LEU A 684 4.47 -7.67 5.89
N ALA A 685 4.90 -7.83 4.64
CA ALA A 685 5.55 -6.76 3.88
C ALA A 685 4.69 -5.47 3.78
N PRO A 686 3.37 -5.52 3.52
CA PRO A 686 2.55 -4.31 3.47
C PRO A 686 2.54 -3.55 4.80
N LEU A 687 2.43 -4.26 5.93
CA LEU A 687 2.49 -3.67 7.27
C LEU A 687 3.87 -3.05 7.55
N ARG A 688 4.95 -3.75 7.17
CA ARG A 688 6.33 -3.28 7.35
C ARG A 688 6.61 -2.00 6.58
N ILE A 689 6.14 -1.91 5.33
CA ILE A 689 6.27 -0.71 4.50
C ILE A 689 5.54 0.47 5.15
N ASN A 690 4.31 0.26 5.62
CA ASN A 690 3.54 1.30 6.30
C ASN A 690 4.25 1.81 7.56
N VAL A 691 4.86 0.90 8.35
CA VAL A 691 5.66 1.27 9.54
C VAL A 691 6.88 2.09 9.15
N ILE A 692 7.59 1.72 8.09
CA ILE A 692 8.76 2.48 7.60
C ILE A 692 8.35 3.88 7.17
N MET A 693 7.29 3.99 6.35
CA MET A 693 6.83 5.29 5.83
C MET A 693 6.31 6.21 6.95
N LEU A 694 5.36 5.71 7.76
CA LEU A 694 4.78 6.50 8.85
C LEU A 694 5.80 6.78 9.95
N GLY A 695 6.71 5.84 10.23
CA GLY A 695 7.82 6.00 11.16
C GLY A 695 8.77 7.11 10.72
N ALA A 696 9.15 7.14 9.44
CA ALA A 696 9.98 8.22 8.87
C ALA A 696 9.29 9.59 9.02
N PHE A 697 7.97 9.68 8.74
CA PHE A 697 7.21 10.91 8.94
C PHE A 697 7.07 11.28 10.41
N GLY A 698 6.91 10.31 11.31
CA GLY A 698 6.90 10.53 12.76
C GLY A 698 8.22 11.10 13.26
N ILE A 699 9.35 10.55 12.82
CA ILE A 699 10.70 11.07 13.14
C ILE A 699 10.86 12.48 12.56
N LEU A 700 10.46 12.72 11.34
CA LEU A 700 10.53 14.01 10.69
C LEU A 700 9.67 15.06 11.43
N ALA A 701 8.46 14.71 11.84
CA ALA A 701 7.58 15.55 12.65
C ALA A 701 8.24 15.89 14.00
N LEU A 702 8.88 14.90 14.66
CA LEU A 702 9.59 15.07 15.92
C LEU A 702 10.80 16.02 15.79
N LEU A 703 11.60 15.85 14.73
CA LEU A 703 12.74 16.73 14.43
C LEU A 703 12.28 18.17 14.18
N LEU A 704 11.26 18.35 13.35
CA LEU A 704 10.70 19.67 13.06
C LEU A 704 10.09 20.31 14.32
N ALA A 705 9.40 19.52 15.17
CA ALA A 705 8.89 19.99 16.46
C ALA A 705 10.02 20.46 17.37
N SER A 706 11.10 19.71 17.44
CA SER A 706 12.29 20.05 18.24
C SER A 706 12.94 21.37 17.80
N ILE A 707 13.08 21.57 16.48
CA ILE A 707 13.60 22.82 15.89
C ILE A 707 12.69 24.01 16.26
N GLY A 708 11.38 23.84 16.16
CA GLY A 708 10.43 24.90 16.51
C GLY A 708 10.45 25.27 17.99
N LEU A 709 10.43 24.27 18.86
CA LEU A 709 10.53 24.46 20.32
C LEU A 709 11.84 25.15 20.71
N TYR A 710 12.97 24.70 20.17
CA TYR A 710 14.27 25.32 20.37
C TYR A 710 14.27 26.78 19.90
N GLY A 711 13.73 27.09 18.73
CA GLY A 711 13.64 28.42 18.17
C GLY A 711 12.83 29.36 19.05
N VAL A 712 11.67 28.94 19.55
CA VAL A 712 10.82 29.74 20.43
C VAL A 712 11.46 29.94 21.82
N ALA A 713 12.05 28.89 22.40
CA ALA A 713 12.74 28.96 23.68
C ALA A 713 13.96 29.90 23.59
N SER A 714 14.79 29.77 22.54
CA SER A 714 15.98 30.64 22.32
C SER A 714 15.57 32.11 22.18
N TYR A 715 14.49 32.36 21.43
CA TYR A 715 13.96 33.72 21.30
C TYR A 715 13.44 34.30 22.64
N ALA A 716 12.69 33.50 23.40
CA ALA A 716 12.16 33.90 24.70
C ALA A 716 13.30 34.25 25.69
N VAL A 717 14.38 33.51 25.68
CA VAL A 717 15.60 33.79 26.44
C VAL A 717 16.22 35.09 25.98
N THR A 718 16.42 35.30 24.69
CA THR A 718 17.04 36.51 24.14
C THR A 718 16.24 37.78 24.51
N GLN A 719 14.91 37.74 24.49
CA GLN A 719 14.06 38.86 24.89
C GLN A 719 14.17 39.23 26.37
N ARG A 720 14.52 38.28 27.23
CA ARG A 720 14.61 38.44 28.67
C ARG A 720 16.03 38.46 29.20
N THR A 721 17.04 38.57 28.31
CA THR A 721 18.44 38.52 28.72
C THR A 721 18.76 39.59 29.78
N ARG A 722 18.22 40.82 29.63
CA ARG A 722 18.38 41.90 30.61
C ARG A 722 17.69 41.58 31.95
N GLU A 723 16.45 41.07 31.92
CA GLU A 723 15.70 40.64 33.13
C GLU A 723 16.44 39.51 33.84
N ILE A 724 16.94 38.52 33.10
CA ILE A 724 17.73 37.40 33.63
C ILE A 724 19.06 37.95 34.22
N GLY A 725 19.75 38.84 33.51
CA GLY A 725 20.99 39.48 33.96
C GLY A 725 20.81 40.23 35.27
N VAL A 726 19.75 41.05 35.39
CA VAL A 726 19.41 41.77 36.64
C VAL A 726 19.17 40.81 37.79
N ARG A 727 18.37 39.77 37.58
CA ARG A 727 18.08 38.76 38.62
C ARG A 727 19.34 37.99 39.04
N MET A 728 20.22 37.67 38.11
CA MET A 728 21.48 37.01 38.40
C MET A 728 22.43 37.92 39.17
N ALA A 729 22.46 39.23 38.83
CA ALA A 729 23.24 40.25 39.56
C ALA A 729 22.71 40.45 40.98
N LEU A 730 21.39 40.29 41.22
CA LEU A 730 20.73 40.31 42.53
C LEU A 730 20.84 38.99 43.31
N GLY A 731 21.62 38.00 42.83
CA GLY A 731 21.90 36.76 43.55
C GLY A 731 20.92 35.61 43.28
N ALA A 732 20.09 35.66 42.21
CA ALA A 732 19.20 34.56 41.88
C ALA A 732 19.99 33.28 41.53
N ARG A 733 19.59 32.13 42.10
CA ARG A 733 20.20 30.83 41.80
C ARG A 733 19.94 30.44 40.36
N ARG A 734 20.93 29.83 39.68
CA ARG A 734 20.81 29.32 38.29
C ARG A 734 19.63 28.38 38.13
N SER A 735 19.32 27.56 39.12
CA SER A 735 18.15 26.64 39.14
C SER A 735 16.81 27.37 39.06
N SER A 736 16.69 28.54 39.71
CA SER A 736 15.44 29.34 39.68
C SER A 736 15.21 29.96 38.30
N VAL A 737 16.28 30.42 37.63
CA VAL A 737 16.19 30.94 36.26
C VAL A 737 15.86 29.81 35.26
N LEU A 738 16.49 28.63 35.41
CA LEU A 738 16.18 27.44 34.63
C LEU A 738 14.71 27.04 34.81
N GLY A 739 14.22 26.96 36.05
CA GLY A 739 12.84 26.58 36.36
C GLY A 739 11.81 27.54 35.73
N LEU A 740 12.09 28.82 35.68
CA LEU A 740 11.22 29.85 35.12
C LEU A 740 11.10 29.73 33.58
N VAL A 741 12.21 29.46 32.92
CA VAL A 741 12.24 29.27 31.44
C VAL A 741 11.59 27.95 31.06
N LEU A 742 11.97 26.84 31.72
CA LEU A 742 11.46 25.52 31.47
C LEU A 742 9.98 25.40 31.79
N GLY A 743 9.51 25.99 32.92
CA GLY A 743 8.10 25.87 33.34
C GLY A 743 7.10 26.38 32.31
N ARG A 744 7.40 27.54 31.68
CA ARG A 744 6.54 28.07 30.62
C ARG A 744 6.57 27.24 29.35
N GLY A 745 7.73 26.71 28.98
CA GLY A 745 7.85 25.81 27.83
C GLY A 745 7.06 24.51 28.04
N ILE A 746 7.14 23.94 29.25
CA ILE A 746 6.43 22.70 29.60
C ILE A 746 4.91 22.88 29.54
N ILE A 747 4.35 24.00 30.00
CA ILE A 747 2.91 24.27 29.94
C ILE A 747 2.41 24.27 28.49
N VAL A 748 3.12 24.95 27.58
CA VAL A 748 2.76 25.00 26.16
C VAL A 748 2.79 23.59 25.52
N VAL A 749 3.82 22.81 25.86
CA VAL A 749 3.95 21.42 25.38
C VAL A 749 2.85 20.55 25.97
N ALA A 750 2.57 20.65 27.27
CA ALA A 750 1.51 19.87 27.93
C ALA A 750 0.13 20.12 27.31
N ILE A 751 -0.19 21.37 27.00
CA ILE A 751 -1.44 21.74 26.30
C ILE A 751 -1.47 21.14 24.89
N GLY A 752 -0.36 21.24 24.15
CA GLY A 752 -0.26 20.67 22.80
C GLY A 752 -0.41 19.14 22.81
N VAL A 753 0.25 18.46 23.77
CA VAL A 753 0.11 17.01 23.97
C VAL A 753 -1.32 16.64 24.32
N ALA A 754 -1.95 17.35 25.27
CA ALA A 754 -3.34 17.08 25.66
C ALA A 754 -4.31 17.23 24.47
N ILE A 755 -4.19 18.31 23.69
CA ILE A 755 -4.98 18.54 22.47
C ILE A 755 -4.72 17.43 21.45
N GLY A 756 -3.44 17.09 21.20
CA GLY A 756 -3.06 16.07 20.23
C GLY A 756 -3.57 14.67 20.60
N LEU A 757 -3.47 14.26 21.87
CA LEU A 757 -3.99 12.98 22.35
C LEU A 757 -5.53 12.94 22.29
N THR A 758 -6.20 14.03 22.67
CA THR A 758 -7.66 14.11 22.56
C THR A 758 -8.12 14.02 21.11
N ALA A 759 -7.45 14.73 20.20
CA ALA A 759 -7.72 14.66 18.77
C ALA A 759 -7.44 13.26 18.21
N ALA A 760 -6.33 12.61 18.60
CA ALA A 760 -6.02 11.23 18.22
C ALA A 760 -7.10 10.26 18.69
N ALA A 761 -7.55 10.37 19.94
CA ALA A 761 -8.62 9.52 20.49
C ALA A 761 -9.99 9.75 19.80
N ALA A 762 -10.28 10.97 19.36
CA ALA A 762 -11.49 11.30 18.60
C ALA A 762 -11.43 10.82 17.13
N LEU A 763 -10.25 10.79 16.52
CA LEU A 763 -10.05 10.31 15.15
C LEU A 763 -9.89 8.78 15.07
N ALA A 764 -9.47 8.13 16.16
CA ALA A 764 -9.23 6.68 16.22
C ALA A 764 -10.39 5.82 15.65
N PRO A 765 -11.68 6.09 15.93
CA PRO A 765 -12.79 5.30 15.37
C PRO A 765 -12.96 5.44 13.85
N ARG A 766 -12.34 6.45 13.23
CA ARG A 766 -12.39 6.66 11.78
C ARG A 766 -11.31 5.93 11.03
N VAL A 767 -10.32 5.38 11.73
CA VAL A 767 -9.27 4.54 11.12
C VAL A 767 -9.89 3.18 10.82
N PRO A 768 -9.91 2.74 9.56
CA PRO A 768 -10.46 1.44 9.20
C PRO A 768 -9.73 0.30 9.91
N ALA A 769 -10.49 -0.66 10.44
CA ALA A 769 -9.92 -1.78 11.20
C ALA A 769 -8.94 -2.65 10.39
N ASN A 770 -9.15 -2.75 9.07
CA ASN A 770 -8.28 -3.46 8.16
C ASN A 770 -6.87 -2.84 8.03
N LEU A 771 -6.69 -1.56 8.40
CA LEU A 771 -5.38 -0.91 8.43
C LEU A 771 -4.58 -1.20 9.70
N LEU A 772 -5.26 -1.57 10.80
CA LEU A 772 -4.67 -1.83 12.12
C LEU A 772 -5.11 -3.21 12.65
N PRO A 773 -4.73 -4.30 11.97
CA PRO A 773 -5.15 -5.63 12.40
C PRO A 773 -4.71 -5.91 13.84
N ASN A 774 -5.64 -6.44 14.64
CA ASN A 774 -5.43 -6.88 16.02
C ASN A 774 -4.91 -5.81 17.02
N VAL A 775 -5.05 -4.52 16.68
CA VAL A 775 -4.68 -3.41 17.57
C VAL A 775 -5.86 -2.45 17.70
N ASN A 776 -6.19 -2.11 18.93
CA ASN A 776 -7.18 -1.05 19.18
C ASN A 776 -6.58 0.30 18.77
N ALA A 777 -7.28 1.05 17.92
CA ALA A 777 -6.86 2.39 17.51
C ALA A 777 -6.72 3.40 18.69
N ARG A 778 -7.25 3.07 19.88
CA ARG A 778 -7.08 3.81 21.15
C ARG A 778 -6.12 3.09 22.11
N ASP A 779 -5.07 2.44 21.61
CA ASP A 779 -4.14 1.70 22.45
C ASP A 779 -3.44 2.59 23.49
N PRO A 780 -3.67 2.37 24.81
CA PRO A 780 -3.16 3.26 25.87
C PRO A 780 -1.63 3.31 25.90
N MET A 781 -0.96 2.21 25.56
CA MET A 781 0.50 2.12 25.60
C MET A 781 1.12 3.00 24.50
N THR A 782 0.56 3.01 23.29
CA THR A 782 1.00 3.87 22.19
C THR A 782 0.79 5.35 22.56
N PHE A 783 -0.34 5.71 23.15
CA PHE A 783 -0.63 7.07 23.57
C PHE A 783 0.33 7.53 24.67
N ALA A 784 0.58 6.71 25.70
CA ALA A 784 1.49 7.02 26.79
C ALA A 784 2.95 7.15 26.30
N THR A 785 3.43 6.21 25.51
CA THR A 785 4.81 6.25 24.98
C THR A 785 5.04 7.46 24.08
N THR A 786 4.06 7.82 23.22
CA THR A 786 4.13 9.03 22.40
C THR A 786 4.19 10.30 23.24
N ALA A 787 3.35 10.40 24.29
CA ALA A 787 3.36 11.55 25.19
C ALA A 787 4.71 11.69 25.91
N ILE A 788 5.23 10.60 26.48
CA ILE A 788 6.52 10.57 27.19
C ILE A 788 7.66 10.98 26.25
N LEU A 789 7.71 10.41 25.03
CA LEU A 789 8.73 10.72 24.04
C LEU A 789 8.72 12.21 23.67
N LEU A 790 7.55 12.78 23.41
CA LEU A 790 7.43 14.19 23.02
C LEU A 790 7.78 15.13 24.16
N VAL A 791 7.36 14.83 25.41
CA VAL A 791 7.72 15.60 26.60
C VAL A 791 9.23 15.54 26.82
N ALA A 792 9.86 14.37 26.69
CA ALA A 792 11.31 14.23 26.84
C ALA A 792 12.08 15.04 25.81
N VAL A 793 11.70 14.98 24.53
CA VAL A 793 12.32 15.77 23.46
C VAL A 793 12.09 17.26 23.67
N ALA A 794 10.90 17.67 24.09
CA ALA A 794 10.59 19.05 24.40
C ALA A 794 11.41 19.60 25.57
N LEU A 795 11.62 18.79 26.60
CA LEU A 795 12.51 19.14 27.73
C LEU A 795 13.94 19.38 27.25
N ILE A 796 14.48 18.50 26.41
CA ILE A 796 15.85 18.65 25.85
C ILE A 796 15.94 19.91 24.97
N ALA A 797 14.93 20.11 24.07
CA ALA A 797 14.93 21.29 23.20
C ALA A 797 14.87 22.64 23.96
N ASN A 798 14.14 22.66 25.08
CA ASN A 798 14.04 23.86 25.92
C ASN A 798 15.27 24.04 26.88
N TYR A 799 15.88 22.93 27.34
CA TYR A 799 16.98 22.94 28.28
C TYR A 799 18.26 23.63 27.71
N ILE A 800 18.57 23.35 26.40
CA ILE A 800 19.77 23.90 25.77
C ILE A 800 19.79 25.44 25.77
N PRO A 801 18.72 26.15 25.28
CA PRO A 801 18.67 27.61 25.37
C PRO A 801 18.65 28.14 26.81
N ALA A 802 17.91 27.46 27.70
CA ALA A 802 17.81 27.84 29.10
C ALA A 802 19.19 27.78 29.82
N ARG A 803 19.96 26.73 29.56
CA ARG A 803 21.34 26.59 30.09
C ARG A 803 22.27 27.63 29.53
N ARG A 804 22.16 28.01 28.25
CA ARG A 804 22.94 29.11 27.67
C ARG A 804 22.64 30.44 28.39
N ALA A 805 21.38 30.73 28.70
CA ALA A 805 20.94 31.91 29.40
C ALA A 805 21.59 32.06 30.80
N THR A 806 21.75 30.95 31.54
CA THR A 806 22.34 30.96 32.90
C THR A 806 23.88 31.11 32.89
N ARG A 807 24.51 31.09 31.72
CA ARG A 807 25.96 31.27 31.54
C ARG A 807 26.36 32.68 31.04
N ILE A 808 25.39 33.55 30.79
CA ILE A 808 25.63 34.91 30.33
C ILE A 808 26.20 35.71 31.50
N ASP A 809 27.29 36.44 31.26
CA ASP A 809 27.90 37.35 32.24
C ASP A 809 26.92 38.50 32.53
N PRO A 810 26.53 38.73 33.82
CA PRO A 810 25.64 39.81 34.19
C PRO A 810 26.11 41.20 33.75
N LEU A 811 27.40 41.43 33.70
CA LEU A 811 27.97 42.68 33.25
C LEU A 811 27.77 42.95 31.76
N ILE A 812 27.86 41.90 30.93
CA ILE A 812 27.60 41.98 29.48
C ILE A 812 26.11 42.17 29.23
N ALA A 813 25.25 41.51 30.03
CA ALA A 813 23.78 41.61 29.92
C ALA A 813 23.26 43.02 30.29
N LEU A 814 23.99 43.78 31.13
CA LEU A 814 23.65 45.17 31.53
C LEU A 814 24.24 46.24 30.60
N LYS A 815 25.36 45.94 29.91
CA LYS A 815 26.05 46.84 28.97
C LYS A 815 25.59 46.74 27.52
N GLY A 816 24.67 45.79 27.19
CA GLY A 816 24.20 45.60 25.82
C GLY A 816 23.38 46.79 25.32
N GLU A 817 23.98 47.61 24.45
CA GLU A 817 23.30 48.51 23.52
C GLU A 817 22.57 47.77 22.39
#